data_0e8f538e4d31f56a745d5c82dcd0500d
#
_entry.id   0e8f538e4d31f56a745d5c82dcd0500d
#
_cell.length_a   1.000
_cell.length_b   1.000
_cell.length_c   1.000
_cell.angle_alpha   90.00
_cell.angle_beta   90.00
_cell.angle_gamma   90.00
#
_symmetry.space_group_name_H-M   'P 1'
#
loop_
_entity.id
_entity.type
_entity.pdbx_description
1 polymer ?
#
loop_
_entity_poly.entity_id
_entity_poly.type
_entity_poly.pdbx_seq_one_letter_code
_entity_poly.pdbx_strand_id
1 'polypeptide(L)'
;AVNALNVKSLINTSQNLSAIVNRTTGVKIREEGGLGSDFNLSINGMSGNSIRYFLDGMPLDAKGSGVTLANLPPNIIDRIEIYKGVVPAHLGTDALGGAVNIITNQQNKNFLDVAYSVSSFHTHQFNFNAQYVEQKTGIFIKPVFSLNSSKNDYKVKNVEVWNESKGKYVYEEKKRFHDDYFSLLGQVEIGVTNKKWADAFCVTASYSKTDKELQTGAIQSIVYGEAERKSDSKNISATYRKRNLIFEHLNFNALLSYTWDHSCTVDTAFRKYNWNNKYINTTRNEITGDSKSIRHYKRPRTVARANFDYALNDNHSINVNYLFNRLGNKRYDDVDKTFSKSNDVLAKHIIGLSYNQRLLDGKMNNVFFVKDYINYLMVTQKDESWISGADKVDKRSTKNYWGYGVALKYSFTEELALKASYEHSVRLPLGNELLGNGTTVLPNLLLKPESSENFNIGVFGTLKPSNKHLFNYEANAFVRDASDYVRLVISERDGLSQYENVSSVKVMGVEGEVSYNYSDVLRILFNCSYQDARDMNKYKEDGKPSITYNNKLPNRPWLFSNVEVDYYFKNVLKKEDKLKLSYYYQYVHWFYLTWEAYGSLEGKSKIPTQHLHNAVISYSWDRERYNLSVGCNNLFDRELYDNFMLQKPGRSFF
;
A
#
# COMPACT_ATOMS: atom_id res chain seq x y z
N ALA A 1 13.89 7.63 -10.13
CA ALA A 1 14.76 7.44 -8.97
C ALA A 1 14.12 6.45 -8.02
N VAL A 2 14.90 5.58 -7.44
CA VAL A 2 14.45 4.55 -6.50
C VAL A 2 14.96 4.95 -5.13
N ASN A 3 14.06 5.09 -4.15
CA ASN A 3 14.43 5.20 -2.75
C ASN A 3 14.42 3.79 -2.16
N ALA A 4 15.59 3.26 -1.88
CA ALA A 4 15.74 1.95 -1.24
C ALA A 4 15.82 2.13 0.29
N LEU A 5 14.81 1.64 1.01
CA LEU A 5 14.80 1.59 2.46
C LEU A 5 15.43 0.29 2.93
N ASN A 6 16.50 0.38 3.69
CA ASN A 6 17.04 -0.76 4.41
C ASN A 6 16.18 -1.04 5.65
N VAL A 7 15.46 -2.14 5.65
CA VAL A 7 14.50 -2.48 6.72
C VAL A 7 15.18 -3.11 7.94
N LYS A 8 16.42 -3.59 7.80
CA LYS A 8 17.13 -4.36 8.87
C LYS A 8 17.18 -3.65 10.22
N SER A 9 17.34 -2.32 10.23
CA SER A 9 17.37 -1.55 11.47
C SER A 9 15.99 -1.37 12.13
N LEU A 10 14.91 -1.69 11.42
CA LEU A 10 13.52 -1.50 11.84
C LEU A 10 12.78 -2.81 12.11
N ILE A 11 13.32 -3.96 11.67
CA ILE A 11 12.73 -5.29 11.85
C ILE A 11 12.55 -5.63 13.33
N ASN A 12 13.44 -5.16 14.19
CA ASN A 12 13.41 -5.43 15.64
C ASN A 12 12.44 -4.50 16.40
N THR A 13 11.61 -3.76 15.71
CA THR A 13 10.50 -3.00 16.30
C THR A 13 9.19 -3.72 15.96
N SER A 14 8.19 -3.72 16.84
CA SER A 14 6.89 -4.35 16.54
C SER A 14 6.03 -3.56 15.54
N GLN A 15 6.69 -2.77 14.69
CA GLN A 15 6.02 -1.95 13.69
C GLN A 15 5.69 -2.81 12.46
N ASN A 16 4.47 -2.64 11.97
CA ASN A 16 4.08 -3.22 10.69
C ASN A 16 4.80 -2.50 9.53
N LEU A 17 4.78 -3.12 8.37
CA LEU A 17 5.47 -2.62 7.20
C LEU A 17 4.89 -1.28 6.70
N SER A 18 3.60 -1.02 6.90
CA SER A 18 2.98 0.26 6.55
C SER A 18 3.59 1.41 7.36
N ALA A 19 3.83 1.22 8.65
CA ALA A 19 4.48 2.23 9.49
C ALA A 19 5.92 2.53 9.03
N ILE A 20 6.66 1.51 8.56
CA ILE A 20 8.02 1.67 8.02
C ILE A 20 7.98 2.48 6.71
N VAL A 21 7.10 2.13 5.78
CA VAL A 21 6.95 2.83 4.49
C VAL A 21 6.50 4.28 4.68
N ASN A 22 5.64 4.54 5.68
CA ASN A 22 5.14 5.89 6.00
C ASN A 22 6.23 6.89 6.45
N ARG A 23 7.44 6.42 6.79
CA ARG A 23 8.58 7.28 7.17
C ARG A 23 9.34 7.83 5.96
N THR A 24 9.06 7.32 4.77
CA THR A 24 9.75 7.73 3.54
C THR A 24 9.28 9.10 3.08
N THR A 25 10.22 9.92 2.61
CA THR A 25 9.94 11.22 2.01
C THR A 25 8.92 11.10 0.88
N GLY A 26 7.95 12.02 0.82
CA GLY A 26 6.91 12.03 -0.21
C GLY A 26 5.86 10.93 -0.08
N VAL A 27 5.97 10.07 0.93
CA VAL A 27 5.04 8.98 1.19
C VAL A 27 4.20 9.28 2.41
N LYS A 28 2.89 9.11 2.30
CA LYS A 28 1.98 9.18 3.43
C LYS A 28 1.01 8.02 3.38
N ILE A 29 0.98 7.24 4.46
CA ILE A 29 -0.02 6.20 4.69
C ILE A 29 -1.08 6.77 5.62
N ARG A 30 -2.34 6.55 5.27
CA ARG A 30 -3.52 6.88 6.06
C ARG A 30 -4.24 5.58 6.41
N GLU A 31 -4.39 5.31 7.69
CA GLU A 31 -5.05 4.11 8.24
C GLU A 31 -6.41 4.48 8.82
N GLU A 32 -7.35 3.56 8.77
CA GLU A 32 -8.72 3.77 9.24
C GLU A 32 -8.95 3.30 10.69
N GLY A 33 -7.92 2.80 11.36
CA GLY A 33 -8.06 2.31 12.73
C GLY A 33 -6.86 1.52 13.24
N GLY A 34 -7.12 0.46 14.00
CA GLY A 34 -6.14 -0.45 14.56
C GLY A 34 -5.58 -1.47 13.58
N LEU A 35 -4.97 -2.53 14.10
CA LEU A 35 -4.38 -3.60 13.28
C LEU A 35 -5.43 -4.24 12.37
N GLY A 36 -5.09 -4.43 11.10
CA GLY A 36 -5.98 -4.99 10.08
C GLY A 36 -7.03 -4.01 9.54
N SER A 37 -6.96 -2.72 9.89
CA SER A 37 -7.76 -1.69 9.24
C SER A 37 -7.31 -1.47 7.79
N ASP A 38 -8.23 -1.01 6.97
CA ASP A 38 -7.91 -0.60 5.61
C ASP A 38 -6.97 0.62 5.66
N PHE A 39 -6.12 0.76 4.66
CA PHE A 39 -5.19 1.87 4.54
C PHE A 39 -5.10 2.39 3.12
N ASN A 40 -4.72 3.64 3.00
CA ASN A 40 -4.52 4.32 1.74
C ASN A 40 -3.12 4.95 1.71
N LEU A 41 -2.29 4.55 0.75
CA LEU A 41 -0.96 5.11 0.56
C LEU A 41 -0.99 6.18 -0.53
N SER A 42 -0.29 7.27 -0.30
CA SER A 42 -0.02 8.29 -1.30
C SER A 42 1.47 8.46 -1.53
N ILE A 43 1.85 8.67 -2.79
CA ILE A 43 3.19 9.04 -3.23
C ILE A 43 3.04 10.30 -4.10
N ASN A 44 3.73 11.37 -3.75
CA ASN A 44 3.74 12.61 -4.52
C ASN A 44 2.32 13.09 -4.88
N GLY A 45 1.41 13.08 -3.90
CA GLY A 45 0.03 13.52 -4.04
C GLY A 45 -0.91 12.60 -4.81
N MET A 46 -0.40 11.57 -5.47
CA MET A 46 -1.20 10.50 -6.05
C MET A 46 -1.48 9.44 -4.98
N SER A 47 -2.70 8.92 -4.91
CA SER A 47 -3.11 8.07 -3.78
C SER A 47 -3.95 6.88 -4.19
N GLY A 48 -4.07 5.93 -3.26
CA GLY A 48 -4.90 4.73 -3.42
C GLY A 48 -4.40 3.82 -4.51
N ASN A 49 -5.29 3.43 -5.38
CA ASN A 49 -5.02 2.47 -6.45
C ASN A 49 -4.13 3.02 -7.59
N SER A 50 -3.76 4.31 -7.55
CA SER A 50 -2.74 4.88 -8.44
C SER A 50 -1.32 4.40 -8.09
N ILE A 51 -1.15 3.81 -6.90
CA ILE A 51 0.10 3.20 -6.44
C ILE A 51 0.00 1.68 -6.57
N ARG A 52 1.05 1.03 -7.05
CA ARG A 52 1.11 -0.43 -7.17
C ARG A 52 2.10 -1.02 -6.18
N TYR A 53 1.72 -2.17 -5.61
CA TYR A 53 2.56 -2.92 -4.67
C TYR A 53 3.06 -4.20 -5.32
N PHE A 54 4.32 -4.52 -5.06
CA PHE A 54 4.97 -5.72 -5.56
C PHE A 54 5.71 -6.44 -4.42
N LEU A 55 5.76 -7.75 -4.52
CA LEU A 55 6.62 -8.62 -3.73
C LEU A 55 7.55 -9.36 -4.70
N ASP A 56 8.85 -9.09 -4.64
CA ASP A 56 9.85 -9.61 -5.58
C ASP A 56 9.47 -9.40 -7.07
N GLY A 57 8.86 -8.24 -7.36
CA GLY A 57 8.37 -7.88 -8.68
C GLY A 57 7.09 -8.59 -9.13
N MET A 58 6.44 -9.38 -8.27
CA MET A 58 5.10 -9.90 -8.48
C MET A 58 4.08 -8.91 -7.89
N PRO A 59 3.01 -8.55 -8.61
CA PRO A 59 1.94 -7.75 -8.03
C PRO A 59 1.43 -8.36 -6.72
N LEU A 60 1.40 -7.59 -5.64
CA LEU A 60 1.06 -8.10 -4.30
C LEU A 60 -0.37 -8.66 -4.25
N ASP A 61 -1.28 -8.05 -5.00
CA ASP A 61 -2.67 -8.50 -5.14
C ASP A 61 -2.80 -9.89 -5.81
N ALA A 62 -1.73 -10.37 -6.45
CA ALA A 62 -1.64 -11.75 -6.94
C ALA A 62 -1.49 -12.81 -5.84
N LYS A 63 -1.26 -12.41 -4.59
CA LYS A 63 -1.25 -13.31 -3.42
C LYS A 63 -2.65 -13.51 -2.81
N GLY A 64 -3.63 -12.76 -3.26
CA GLY A 64 -5.01 -12.79 -2.76
C GLY A 64 -5.32 -11.68 -1.75
N SER A 65 -6.60 -11.55 -1.40
CA SER A 65 -7.12 -10.48 -0.54
C SER A 65 -6.63 -10.56 0.93
N GLY A 66 -6.19 -11.74 1.35
CA GLY A 66 -5.65 -11.96 2.70
C GLY A 66 -4.21 -11.47 2.91
N VAL A 67 -3.50 -11.06 1.84
CA VAL A 67 -2.11 -10.58 1.94
C VAL A 67 -2.04 -9.09 1.59
N THR A 68 -1.65 -8.29 2.57
CA THR A 68 -1.54 -6.83 2.45
C THR A 68 -0.19 -6.34 2.98
N LEU A 69 0.16 -5.10 2.69
CA LEU A 69 1.35 -4.46 3.26
C LEU A 69 1.34 -4.46 4.80
N ALA A 70 0.16 -4.42 5.41
CA ALA A 70 0.02 -4.34 6.87
C ALA A 70 0.29 -5.69 7.58
N ASN A 71 0.10 -6.83 6.90
CA ASN A 71 0.26 -8.16 7.50
C ASN A 71 1.41 -9.00 6.94
N LEU A 72 2.18 -8.46 6.01
CA LEU A 72 3.44 -9.09 5.61
C LEU A 72 4.46 -9.04 6.75
N PRO A 73 5.10 -10.18 7.10
CA PRO A 73 6.07 -10.22 8.19
C PRO A 73 7.33 -9.43 7.83
N PRO A 74 7.75 -8.44 8.64
CA PRO A 74 8.93 -7.62 8.34
C PRO A 74 10.23 -8.42 8.23
N ASN A 75 10.35 -9.54 8.94
CA ASN A 75 11.57 -10.36 8.99
C ASN A 75 11.88 -11.14 7.70
N ILE A 76 10.96 -11.22 6.74
CA ILE A 76 11.26 -11.78 5.42
C ILE A 76 11.91 -10.77 4.48
N ILE A 77 11.94 -9.49 4.83
CA ILE A 77 12.24 -8.39 3.92
C ILE A 77 13.71 -7.99 4.04
N ASP A 78 14.37 -7.87 2.89
CA ASP A 78 15.73 -7.29 2.79
C ASP A 78 15.69 -5.78 2.63
N ARG A 79 14.87 -5.29 1.69
CA ARG A 79 14.68 -3.87 1.42
C ARG A 79 13.34 -3.58 0.77
N ILE A 80 12.94 -2.31 0.83
CA ILE A 80 11.76 -1.79 0.12
C ILE A 80 12.23 -0.76 -0.90
N GLU A 81 11.84 -0.94 -2.14
CA GLU A 81 12.13 -0.03 -3.23
C GLU A 81 10.88 0.82 -3.52
N ILE A 82 10.99 2.13 -3.36
CA ILE A 82 9.91 3.07 -3.62
C ILE A 82 10.24 3.86 -4.89
N TYR A 83 9.44 3.65 -5.91
CA TYR A 83 9.54 4.32 -7.20
C TYR A 83 8.60 5.52 -7.21
N LYS A 84 9.17 6.71 -7.17
CA LYS A 84 8.45 7.99 -7.23
C LYS A 84 8.61 8.59 -8.62
N GLY A 85 7.54 8.67 -9.37
CA GLY A 85 7.58 9.08 -10.77
C GLY A 85 7.67 7.89 -11.71
N VAL A 86 8.68 7.82 -12.55
CA VAL A 86 8.83 6.74 -13.53
C VAL A 86 8.99 5.38 -12.85
N VAL A 87 8.09 4.46 -13.17
CA VAL A 87 8.16 3.06 -12.73
C VAL A 87 8.80 2.23 -13.83
N PRO A 88 9.86 1.46 -13.51
CA PRO A 88 10.59 0.68 -14.52
C PRO A 88 9.71 -0.25 -15.32
N ALA A 89 9.98 -0.37 -16.62
CA ALA A 89 9.19 -1.23 -17.51
C ALA A 89 9.22 -2.70 -17.10
N HIS A 90 10.31 -3.17 -16.48
CA HIS A 90 10.45 -4.56 -16.02
C HIS A 90 9.47 -4.95 -14.91
N LEU A 91 8.86 -4.00 -14.20
CA LEU A 91 7.77 -4.30 -13.25
C LEU A 91 6.43 -4.54 -13.95
N GLY A 92 6.30 -4.14 -15.23
CA GLY A 92 5.09 -4.39 -16.02
C GLY A 92 3.85 -3.79 -15.36
N THR A 93 3.88 -2.51 -15.02
CA THR A 93 2.82 -1.90 -14.22
C THR A 93 2.13 -0.75 -14.93
N ASP A 94 0.84 -0.61 -14.63
CA ASP A 94 -0.03 0.50 -14.96
C ASP A 94 -0.13 1.51 -13.79
N ALA A 95 0.93 1.71 -13.02
CA ALA A 95 0.98 2.68 -11.91
C ALA A 95 1.01 4.11 -12.44
N LEU A 96 0.18 4.99 -11.89
CA LEU A 96 0.13 6.41 -12.24
C LEU A 96 1.01 7.27 -11.31
N GLY A 97 0.99 6.96 -10.02
CA GLY A 97 1.66 7.75 -8.97
C GLY A 97 2.99 7.18 -8.50
N GLY A 98 3.28 5.93 -8.84
CA GLY A 98 4.48 5.23 -8.39
C GLY A 98 4.24 3.78 -7.97
N ALA A 99 5.29 3.14 -7.48
CA ALA A 99 5.22 1.75 -7.04
C ALA A 99 6.07 1.50 -5.78
N VAL A 100 5.64 0.53 -4.99
CA VAL A 100 6.38 -0.02 -3.84
C VAL A 100 6.71 -1.47 -4.13
N ASN A 101 7.99 -1.81 -4.24
CA ASN A 101 8.44 -3.18 -4.47
C ASN A 101 9.17 -3.67 -3.22
N ILE A 102 8.61 -4.67 -2.59
CA ILE A 102 9.16 -5.32 -1.40
C ILE A 102 10.06 -6.44 -1.87
N ILE A 103 11.34 -6.35 -1.53
CA ILE A 103 12.33 -7.38 -1.87
C ILE A 103 12.57 -8.24 -0.65
N THR A 104 12.33 -9.54 -0.80
CA THR A 104 12.59 -10.52 0.25
C THR A 104 14.06 -10.92 0.30
N ASN A 105 14.48 -11.46 1.44
CA ASN A 105 15.83 -11.98 1.58
C ASN A 105 16.05 -13.19 0.66
N GLN A 106 16.92 -13.02 -0.34
CA GLN A 106 17.25 -14.03 -1.35
C GLN A 106 18.66 -14.63 -1.16
N GLN A 107 19.24 -14.49 0.02
CA GLN A 107 20.56 -15.05 0.31
C GLN A 107 20.52 -16.59 0.29
N ASN A 108 21.50 -17.20 -0.38
CA ASN A 108 21.62 -18.66 -0.47
C ASN A 108 22.41 -19.23 0.73
N LYS A 109 21.84 -19.08 1.94
CA LYS A 109 22.43 -19.56 3.20
C LYS A 109 21.37 -20.08 4.16
N ASN A 110 21.77 -20.96 5.06
CA ASN A 110 20.91 -21.45 6.14
C ASN A 110 20.68 -20.34 7.16
N PHE A 111 19.44 -20.16 7.57
CA PHE A 111 19.06 -19.26 8.66
C PHE A 111 17.75 -19.69 9.31
N LEU A 112 17.56 -19.21 10.53
CA LEU A 112 16.32 -19.30 11.26
C LEU A 112 16.07 -17.95 11.94
N ASP A 113 14.90 -17.37 11.72
CA ASP A 113 14.44 -16.12 12.32
C ASP A 113 13.06 -16.34 12.92
N VAL A 114 12.93 -16.04 14.20
CA VAL A 114 11.68 -16.17 14.95
C VAL A 114 11.46 -14.87 15.74
N ALA A 115 10.31 -14.26 15.58
CA ALA A 115 9.93 -13.06 16.32
C ALA A 115 8.54 -13.22 16.94
N TYR A 116 8.41 -12.77 18.18
CA TYR A 116 7.12 -12.70 18.86
C TYR A 116 6.98 -11.33 19.53
N SER A 117 5.83 -10.71 19.38
CA SER A 117 5.53 -9.42 19.96
C SER A 117 4.15 -9.45 20.65
N VAL A 118 4.09 -8.81 21.81
CA VAL A 118 2.86 -8.52 22.55
C VAL A 118 2.71 -7.01 22.63
N SER A 119 1.53 -6.51 22.33
CA SER A 119 1.25 -5.07 22.35
C SER A 119 -0.09 -4.78 23.04
N SER A 120 -0.32 -3.52 23.35
CA SER A 120 -1.61 -3.03 23.86
C SER A 120 -2.77 -3.51 22.98
N PHE A 121 -3.99 -3.47 23.52
CA PHE A 121 -5.23 -3.87 22.84
C PHE A 121 -5.28 -5.36 22.51
N HIS A 122 -4.67 -6.20 23.37
CA HIS A 122 -4.58 -7.65 23.23
C HIS A 122 -3.99 -8.08 21.88
N THR A 123 -2.95 -7.36 21.46
CA THR A 123 -2.30 -7.61 20.17
C THR A 123 -1.15 -8.60 20.35
N HIS A 124 -1.17 -9.66 19.54
CA HIS A 124 -0.14 -10.68 19.47
C HIS A 124 0.31 -10.87 18.03
N GLN A 125 1.60 -10.88 17.81
CA GLN A 125 2.18 -11.11 16.48
C GLN A 125 3.28 -12.15 16.60
N PHE A 126 3.21 -13.19 15.80
CA PHE A 126 4.24 -14.23 15.69
C PHE A 126 4.70 -14.37 14.25
N ASN A 127 6.00 -14.34 14.04
CA ASN A 127 6.63 -14.49 12.74
C ASN A 127 7.73 -15.53 12.80
N PHE A 128 7.72 -16.42 11.83
CA PHE A 128 8.72 -17.47 11.65
C PHE A 128 9.19 -17.43 10.19
N ASN A 129 10.51 -17.41 9.98
CA ASN A 129 11.13 -17.46 8.67
C ASN A 129 12.41 -18.29 8.78
N ALA A 130 12.52 -19.32 7.96
CA ALA A 130 13.70 -20.18 7.94
C ALA A 130 14.09 -20.54 6.51
N GLN A 131 15.33 -20.89 6.31
CA GLN A 131 15.81 -21.44 5.05
C GLN A 131 16.85 -22.51 5.31
N TYR A 132 16.67 -23.64 4.67
CA TYR A 132 17.68 -24.69 4.56
C TYR A 132 18.12 -24.83 3.11
N VAL A 133 19.42 -24.84 2.89
CA VAL A 133 20.05 -24.98 1.58
C VAL A 133 21.03 -26.11 1.64
N GLU A 134 20.85 -27.11 0.78
CA GLU A 134 21.82 -28.16 0.53
C GLU A 134 22.86 -27.67 -0.50
N GLN A 135 24.07 -27.36 -0.02
CA GLN A 135 25.10 -26.69 -0.82
C GLN A 135 25.58 -27.52 -2.04
N LYS A 136 25.58 -28.85 -1.94
CA LYS A 136 26.03 -29.73 -3.03
C LYS A 136 25.03 -29.80 -4.18
N THR A 137 23.76 -29.86 -3.85
CA THR A 137 22.69 -30.00 -4.83
C THR A 137 22.07 -28.67 -5.21
N GLY A 138 22.27 -27.60 -4.41
CA GLY A 138 21.62 -26.32 -4.59
C GLY A 138 20.11 -26.35 -4.33
N ILE A 139 19.59 -27.46 -3.79
CA ILE A 139 18.18 -27.56 -3.38
C ILE A 139 17.97 -26.73 -2.10
N PHE A 140 16.88 -25.98 -2.04
CA PHE A 140 16.52 -25.24 -0.85
C PHE A 140 15.03 -25.37 -0.52
N ILE A 141 14.72 -25.20 0.77
CA ILE A 141 13.37 -25.06 1.29
C ILE A 141 13.31 -23.84 2.20
N LYS A 142 12.29 -23.01 2.03
CA LYS A 142 12.09 -21.78 2.78
C LYS A 142 10.64 -21.69 3.28
N PRO A 143 10.37 -22.18 4.50
CA PRO A 143 9.08 -21.98 5.17
C PRO A 143 8.99 -20.58 5.78
N VAL A 144 7.80 -19.96 5.66
CA VAL A 144 7.41 -18.69 6.29
C VAL A 144 6.07 -18.89 6.96
N PHE A 145 5.93 -18.39 8.18
CA PHE A 145 4.66 -18.38 8.90
C PHE A 145 4.51 -17.07 9.64
N SER A 146 3.32 -16.48 9.56
CA SER A 146 2.97 -15.26 10.28
C SER A 146 1.55 -15.37 10.84
N LEU A 147 1.40 -14.97 12.09
CA LEU A 147 0.11 -14.90 12.78
C LEU A 147 0.00 -13.55 13.46
N ASN A 148 -1.11 -12.87 13.24
CA ASN A 148 -1.43 -11.62 13.90
C ASN A 148 -2.85 -11.73 14.48
N SER A 149 -3.02 -11.28 15.74
CA SER A 149 -4.30 -11.23 16.42
C SER A 149 -4.38 -9.97 17.26
N SER A 150 -5.51 -9.28 17.24
CA SER A 150 -5.75 -8.10 18.06
C SER A 150 -7.25 -7.96 18.35
N LYS A 151 -7.60 -7.52 19.56
CA LYS A 151 -8.97 -7.09 19.87
C LYS A 151 -9.26 -5.67 19.38
N ASN A 152 -8.23 -4.89 19.09
CA ASN A 152 -8.37 -3.48 18.73
C ASN A 152 -9.31 -2.69 19.66
N ASP A 153 -9.39 -3.09 20.93
CA ASP A 153 -10.32 -2.59 21.95
C ASP A 153 -9.84 -1.26 22.57
N TYR A 154 -9.19 -0.41 21.76
CA TYR A 154 -8.73 0.90 22.20
C TYR A 154 -9.90 1.86 22.42
N LYS A 155 -9.63 2.91 23.19
CA LYS A 155 -10.60 3.95 23.49
C LYS A 155 -10.61 5.00 22.37
N VAL A 156 -11.82 5.41 22.02
CA VAL A 156 -12.11 6.49 21.06
C VAL A 156 -12.66 7.67 21.86
N LYS A 157 -12.06 8.84 21.70
CA LYS A 157 -12.43 10.06 22.42
C LYS A 157 -13.47 10.86 21.65
N ASN A 158 -14.21 11.72 22.37
CA ASN A 158 -15.19 12.63 21.78
C ASN A 158 -16.24 11.94 20.89
N VAL A 159 -16.73 10.80 21.33
CA VAL A 159 -17.79 10.05 20.66
C VAL A 159 -19.13 10.62 21.06
N GLU A 160 -19.98 10.94 20.10
CA GLU A 160 -21.34 11.39 20.35
C GLU A 160 -22.23 10.22 20.80
N VAL A 161 -22.79 10.31 22.00
CA VAL A 161 -23.62 9.28 22.61
C VAL A 161 -24.90 9.91 23.16
N TRP A 162 -26.05 9.27 22.91
CA TRP A 162 -27.29 9.67 23.54
C TRP A 162 -27.27 9.36 25.04
N ASN A 163 -27.49 10.38 25.86
CA ASN A 163 -27.60 10.25 27.31
C ASN A 163 -29.08 10.32 27.73
N GLU A 164 -29.62 9.19 28.13
CA GLU A 164 -31.04 9.04 28.50
C GLU A 164 -31.44 9.96 29.68
N SER A 165 -30.56 10.09 30.70
CA SER A 165 -30.85 10.92 31.86
C SER A 165 -30.88 12.41 31.60
N LYS A 166 -30.14 12.87 30.59
CA LYS A 166 -30.05 14.28 30.18
C LYS A 166 -30.96 14.61 28.99
N GLY A 167 -31.53 13.60 28.32
CA GLY A 167 -32.34 13.76 27.12
C GLY A 167 -31.60 14.45 25.95
N LYS A 168 -30.26 14.32 25.87
CA LYS A 168 -29.46 14.99 24.85
C LYS A 168 -28.22 14.15 24.50
N TYR A 169 -27.62 14.45 23.35
CA TYR A 169 -26.32 13.92 22.98
C TYR A 169 -25.21 14.55 23.84
N VAL A 170 -24.26 13.74 24.26
CA VAL A 170 -23.06 14.12 25.00
C VAL A 170 -21.84 13.50 24.35
N TYR A 171 -20.68 14.10 24.52
CA TYR A 171 -19.42 13.56 24.03
C TYR A 171 -18.71 12.80 25.16
N GLU A 172 -18.42 11.53 24.92
CA GLU A 172 -17.78 10.65 25.88
C GLU A 172 -16.63 9.87 25.25
N GLU A 173 -15.75 9.33 26.08
CA GLU A 173 -14.76 8.33 25.67
C GLU A 173 -15.42 6.95 25.68
N LYS A 174 -15.31 6.21 24.59
CA LYS A 174 -15.86 4.85 24.45
C LYS A 174 -14.82 3.87 23.96
N LYS A 175 -14.88 2.66 24.50
CA LYS A 175 -14.05 1.53 24.08
C LYS A 175 -14.68 0.89 22.84
N ARG A 176 -13.85 0.50 21.85
CA ARG A 176 -14.31 -0.35 20.74
C ARG A 176 -14.69 -1.73 21.27
N PHE A 177 -15.69 -2.36 20.70
CA PHE A 177 -16.27 -3.61 21.19
C PHE A 177 -16.49 -4.68 20.12
N HIS A 178 -16.38 -4.32 18.83
CA HIS A 178 -16.58 -5.21 17.68
C HIS A 178 -15.54 -4.88 16.59
N ASP A 179 -14.24 -5.10 16.90
CA ASP A 179 -13.12 -4.77 16.00
C ASP A 179 -12.00 -5.83 16.08
N ASP A 180 -12.35 -7.04 16.50
CA ASP A 180 -11.40 -8.15 16.56
C ASP A 180 -10.83 -8.44 15.18
N TYR A 181 -9.53 -8.66 15.12
CA TYR A 181 -8.79 -8.99 13.91
C TYR A 181 -7.92 -10.22 14.12
N PHE A 182 -7.97 -11.11 13.14
CA PHE A 182 -7.08 -12.26 13.05
C PHE A 182 -6.54 -12.38 11.62
N SER A 183 -5.24 -12.62 11.47
CA SER A 183 -4.65 -12.99 10.19
C SER A 183 -3.61 -14.08 10.35
N LEU A 184 -3.57 -14.97 9.35
CA LEU A 184 -2.62 -16.07 9.26
C LEU A 184 -2.07 -16.11 7.83
N LEU A 185 -0.74 -16.24 7.71
CA LEU A 185 -0.03 -16.51 6.46
C LEU A 185 0.91 -17.70 6.67
N GLY A 186 0.73 -18.73 5.88
CA GLY A 186 1.68 -19.85 5.77
C GLY A 186 2.18 -19.93 4.33
N GLN A 187 3.49 -20.03 4.15
CA GLN A 187 4.13 -20.15 2.82
C GLN A 187 5.29 -21.12 2.89
N VAL A 188 5.42 -21.93 1.87
CA VAL A 188 6.60 -22.79 1.64
C VAL A 188 7.10 -22.55 0.23
N GLU A 189 8.38 -22.24 0.11
CA GLU A 189 9.09 -22.14 -1.16
C GLU A 189 10.11 -23.27 -1.23
N ILE A 190 10.09 -24.02 -2.34
CA ILE A 190 11.04 -25.09 -2.63
C ILE A 190 11.65 -24.80 -3.99
N GLY A 191 12.96 -24.93 -4.08
CA GLY A 191 13.63 -24.63 -5.34
C GLY A 191 15.03 -25.19 -5.45
N VAL A 192 15.65 -24.84 -6.57
CA VAL A 192 17.03 -25.16 -6.88
C VAL A 192 17.77 -23.93 -7.38
N THR A 193 19.05 -23.85 -7.06
CA THR A 193 19.94 -22.80 -7.53
C THR A 193 21.15 -23.36 -8.22
N ASN A 194 21.82 -22.56 -9.06
CA ASN A 194 23.09 -22.87 -9.71
C ASN A 194 23.06 -24.16 -10.57
N LYS A 195 21.95 -24.33 -11.35
CA LYS A 195 21.87 -25.44 -12.32
C LYS A 195 22.23 -24.95 -13.73
N LYS A 196 22.70 -25.90 -14.59
CA LYS A 196 23.01 -25.57 -16.00
C LYS A 196 21.80 -24.97 -16.73
N TRP A 197 20.59 -25.44 -16.41
CA TRP A 197 19.34 -25.01 -17.03
C TRP A 197 18.67 -23.83 -16.33
N ALA A 198 19.02 -23.52 -15.07
CA ALA A 198 18.45 -22.38 -14.32
C ALA A 198 19.44 -21.86 -13.26
N ASP A 199 19.62 -20.55 -13.19
CA ASP A 199 20.34 -19.95 -12.06
C ASP A 199 19.51 -20.03 -10.78
N ALA A 200 18.18 -19.91 -10.91
CA ALA A 200 17.22 -20.21 -9.84
C ALA A 200 15.88 -20.65 -10.47
N PHE A 201 15.32 -21.68 -9.90
CA PHE A 201 13.93 -22.12 -10.15
C PHE A 201 13.29 -22.48 -8.82
N CYS A 202 12.14 -21.90 -8.52
CA CYS A 202 11.41 -22.25 -7.32
C CYS A 202 9.90 -22.27 -7.54
N VAL A 203 9.24 -23.10 -6.73
CA VAL A 203 7.80 -23.20 -6.61
C VAL A 203 7.42 -22.79 -5.19
N THR A 204 6.46 -21.89 -5.08
CA THR A 204 5.93 -21.39 -3.82
C THR A 204 4.47 -21.77 -3.70
N ALA A 205 4.11 -22.37 -2.58
CA ALA A 205 2.72 -22.57 -2.17
C ALA A 205 2.44 -21.71 -0.93
N SER A 206 1.31 -21.01 -0.91
CA SER A 206 0.92 -20.22 0.26
C SER A 206 -0.58 -20.30 0.52
N TYR A 207 -0.92 -20.16 1.80
CA TYR A 207 -2.27 -20.02 2.31
C TYR A 207 -2.33 -18.81 3.20
N SER A 208 -3.35 -17.97 3.03
CA SER A 208 -3.62 -16.85 3.91
C SER A 208 -5.09 -16.85 4.32
N LYS A 209 -5.35 -16.41 5.56
CA LYS A 209 -6.70 -16.25 6.10
C LYS A 209 -6.75 -14.95 6.90
N THR A 210 -7.87 -14.21 6.77
CA THR A 210 -8.18 -13.08 7.64
C THR A 210 -9.63 -13.15 8.08
N ASP A 211 -9.84 -12.89 9.38
CA ASP A 211 -11.15 -12.70 9.97
C ASP A 211 -11.16 -11.32 10.63
N LYS A 212 -12.15 -10.50 10.35
CA LYS A 212 -12.26 -9.13 10.86
C LYS A 212 -13.69 -8.79 11.21
N GLU A 213 -13.90 -8.34 12.44
CA GLU A 213 -15.10 -7.65 12.87
C GLU A 213 -15.09 -6.19 12.37
N LEU A 214 -16.25 -5.65 12.05
CA LEU A 214 -16.39 -4.29 11.53
C LEU A 214 -17.12 -3.43 12.56
N GLN A 215 -16.38 -2.59 13.28
CA GLN A 215 -16.95 -1.71 14.32
C GLN A 215 -17.66 -0.50 13.74
N THR A 216 -17.16 0.06 12.65
CA THR A 216 -17.71 1.30 12.06
C THR A 216 -17.75 1.22 10.54
N GLY A 217 -18.65 2.03 9.95
CA GLY A 217 -18.57 2.38 8.55
C GLY A 217 -17.38 3.29 8.24
N ALA A 218 -17.43 3.95 7.08
CA ALA A 218 -16.39 4.90 6.67
C ALA A 218 -16.32 6.16 7.58
N ILE A 219 -17.34 6.41 8.39
CA ILE A 219 -17.39 7.49 9.39
C ILE A 219 -17.67 6.91 10.78
N GLN A 220 -17.13 7.56 11.81
CA GLN A 220 -17.17 7.07 13.19
C GLN A 220 -18.58 7.03 13.82
N SER A 221 -19.51 7.82 13.31
CA SER A 221 -20.90 7.86 13.81
C SER A 221 -21.75 6.67 13.35
N ILE A 222 -21.33 5.93 12.32
CA ILE A 222 -22.00 4.71 11.85
C ILE A 222 -21.37 3.52 12.55
N VAL A 223 -22.12 2.91 13.48
CA VAL A 223 -21.63 1.84 14.37
C VAL A 223 -22.26 0.52 13.97
N TYR A 224 -21.43 -0.49 13.78
CA TYR A 224 -21.81 -1.88 13.56
C TYR A 224 -21.48 -2.71 14.82
N GLY A 225 -22.21 -3.78 15.03
CA GLY A 225 -22.02 -4.64 16.19
C GLY A 225 -22.03 -6.13 15.89
N GLU A 226 -22.38 -6.54 14.67
CA GLU A 226 -22.42 -7.94 14.25
C GLU A 226 -21.86 -8.18 12.83
N ALA A 227 -21.56 -7.13 12.11
CA ALA A 227 -21.04 -7.24 10.76
C ALA A 227 -19.58 -7.75 10.74
N GLU A 228 -19.28 -8.73 9.90
CA GLU A 228 -17.96 -9.36 9.80
C GLU A 228 -17.50 -9.48 8.34
N ARG A 229 -16.20 -9.50 8.16
CA ARG A 229 -15.54 -9.81 6.88
C ARG A 229 -14.53 -10.92 7.07
N LYS A 230 -14.63 -11.96 6.26
CA LYS A 230 -13.71 -13.09 6.25
C LYS A 230 -13.10 -13.25 4.87
N SER A 231 -11.83 -13.60 4.81
CA SER A 231 -11.20 -13.95 3.53
C SER A 231 -10.20 -15.07 3.69
N ASP A 232 -10.10 -15.90 2.67
CA ASP A 232 -9.09 -16.93 2.54
C ASP A 232 -8.56 -16.99 1.12
N SER A 233 -7.27 -17.23 0.97
CA SER A 233 -6.61 -17.31 -0.31
C SER A 233 -5.60 -18.45 -0.33
N LYS A 234 -5.58 -19.22 -1.42
CA LYS A 234 -4.58 -20.23 -1.72
C LYS A 234 -3.83 -19.80 -2.96
N ASN A 235 -2.52 -19.78 -2.92
CA ASN A 235 -1.68 -19.39 -4.05
C ASN A 235 -0.65 -20.47 -4.34
N ILE A 236 -0.43 -20.73 -5.63
CA ILE A 236 0.72 -21.46 -6.14
C ILE A 236 1.40 -20.59 -7.18
N SER A 237 2.73 -20.49 -7.10
CA SER A 237 3.52 -19.72 -8.06
C SER A 237 4.84 -20.40 -8.35
N ALA A 238 5.35 -20.18 -9.58
CA ALA A 238 6.65 -20.64 -10.01
C ALA A 238 7.46 -19.46 -10.54
N THR A 239 8.73 -19.40 -10.18
CA THR A 239 9.67 -18.40 -10.69
C THR A 239 10.87 -19.08 -11.32
N TYR A 240 11.34 -18.52 -12.42
CA TYR A 240 12.49 -19.00 -13.16
C TYR A 240 13.43 -17.85 -13.48
N ARG A 241 14.72 -18.02 -13.28
CA ARG A 241 15.77 -17.07 -13.65
C ARG A 241 16.91 -17.77 -14.34
N LYS A 242 17.37 -17.20 -15.44
CA LYS A 242 18.52 -17.67 -16.19
C LYS A 242 19.28 -16.50 -16.80
N ARG A 243 20.54 -16.36 -16.46
CA ARG A 243 21.50 -15.48 -17.16
C ARG A 243 22.06 -16.22 -18.36
N ASN A 244 22.35 -15.49 -19.42
CA ASN A 244 22.89 -16.07 -20.67
C ASN A 244 22.00 -17.23 -21.18
N LEU A 245 20.69 -16.97 -21.36
CA LEU A 245 19.68 -17.99 -21.63
C LEU A 245 19.99 -18.82 -22.89
N ILE A 246 20.21 -18.17 -24.03
CA ILE A 246 20.49 -18.77 -25.35
C ILE A 246 21.87 -18.34 -25.82
N PHE A 247 22.19 -17.07 -25.65
CA PHE A 247 23.47 -16.47 -25.98
C PHE A 247 23.92 -15.54 -24.84
N GLU A 248 25.16 -15.13 -24.86
CA GLU A 248 25.76 -14.26 -23.84
C GLU A 248 25.00 -12.95 -23.71
N HIS A 249 24.92 -12.43 -22.48
CA HIS A 249 24.26 -11.19 -22.10
C HIS A 249 22.72 -11.15 -22.22
N LEU A 250 22.06 -12.25 -22.64
CA LEU A 250 20.59 -12.35 -22.59
C LEU A 250 20.15 -12.96 -21.27
N ASN A 251 19.57 -12.16 -20.40
CA ASN A 251 18.99 -12.60 -19.12
C ASN A 251 17.48 -12.75 -19.25
N PHE A 252 16.95 -13.80 -18.62
CA PHE A 252 15.52 -14.10 -18.63
C PHE A 252 15.00 -14.34 -17.21
N ASN A 253 13.85 -13.75 -16.91
CA ASN A 253 13.10 -13.99 -15.69
C ASN A 253 11.64 -14.25 -16.05
N ALA A 254 11.07 -15.30 -15.49
CA ALA A 254 9.66 -15.63 -15.65
C ALA A 254 8.99 -15.87 -14.30
N LEU A 255 7.72 -15.54 -14.25
CA LEU A 255 6.83 -15.78 -13.11
C LEU A 255 5.51 -16.31 -13.65
N LEU A 256 4.98 -17.35 -13.02
CA LEU A 256 3.59 -17.81 -13.19
C LEU A 256 2.96 -17.96 -11.81
N SER A 257 1.78 -17.43 -11.63
CA SER A 257 1.03 -17.49 -10.36
C SER A 257 -0.44 -17.74 -10.61
N TYR A 258 -1.02 -18.63 -9.82
CA TYR A 258 -2.46 -18.83 -9.76
C TYR A 258 -2.95 -18.76 -8.31
N THR A 259 -4.03 -18.01 -8.09
CA THR A 259 -4.61 -17.77 -6.77
C THR A 259 -6.09 -18.09 -6.77
N TRP A 260 -6.52 -18.91 -5.84
CA TRP A 260 -7.91 -19.04 -5.44
C TRP A 260 -8.16 -18.06 -4.31
N ASP A 261 -8.91 -17.01 -4.57
CA ASP A 261 -9.22 -15.96 -3.61
C ASP A 261 -10.72 -15.96 -3.31
N HIS A 262 -11.07 -15.94 -2.05
CA HIS A 262 -12.43 -15.94 -1.56
C HIS A 262 -12.58 -14.95 -0.42
N SER A 263 -13.62 -14.11 -0.48
CA SER A 263 -14.02 -13.26 0.63
C SER A 263 -15.52 -13.38 0.88
N CYS A 264 -15.90 -13.24 2.13
CA CYS A 264 -17.29 -13.32 2.59
C CYS A 264 -17.57 -12.15 3.55
N THR A 265 -18.68 -11.45 3.31
CA THR A 265 -19.22 -10.44 4.23
C THR A 265 -20.48 -11.01 4.85
N VAL A 266 -20.52 -11.02 6.18
CA VAL A 266 -21.68 -11.45 6.98
C VAL A 266 -22.35 -10.20 7.53
N ASP A 267 -23.61 -9.98 7.18
CA ASP A 267 -24.43 -8.83 7.56
C ASP A 267 -25.89 -9.28 7.72
N THR A 268 -26.15 -10.02 8.82
CA THR A 268 -27.43 -10.67 9.04
C THR A 268 -28.27 -10.04 10.15
N ALA A 269 -27.75 -9.03 10.84
CA ALA A 269 -28.45 -8.40 11.94
C ALA A 269 -29.35 -7.25 11.47
N PHE A 270 -30.63 -7.30 11.85
CA PHE A 270 -31.55 -6.17 11.69
C PHE A 270 -31.52 -5.31 12.95
N ARG A 271 -30.34 -4.74 13.23
CA ARG A 271 -30.05 -3.95 14.42
C ARG A 271 -29.26 -2.70 14.07
N LYS A 272 -29.53 -1.62 14.75
CA LYS A 272 -28.74 -0.40 14.69
C LYS A 272 -28.06 -0.21 16.04
N TYR A 273 -26.75 -0.37 16.06
CA TYR A 273 -25.91 -0.22 17.23
C TYR A 273 -25.52 1.22 17.52
N ASN A 274 -25.15 1.48 18.76
CA ASN A 274 -24.52 2.71 19.20
C ASN A 274 -23.23 2.44 19.97
N TRP A 275 -22.48 3.47 20.29
CA TRP A 275 -21.20 3.35 21.01
C TRP A 275 -21.30 2.81 22.46
N ASN A 276 -22.50 2.67 23.02
CA ASN A 276 -22.72 2.00 24.32
C ASN A 276 -22.91 0.48 24.17
N ASN A 277 -22.68 -0.08 22.98
CA ASN A 277 -22.98 -1.48 22.64
C ASN A 277 -24.47 -1.84 22.89
N LYS A 278 -25.34 -0.86 22.78
CA LYS A 278 -26.80 -1.04 22.80
C LYS A 278 -27.33 -0.94 21.38
N TYR A 279 -28.42 -1.63 21.09
CA TYR A 279 -29.06 -1.60 19.79
C TYR A 279 -30.55 -1.38 19.88
N ILE A 280 -31.12 -0.95 18.77
CA ILE A 280 -32.55 -0.96 18.50
C ILE A 280 -32.80 -1.91 17.31
N ASN A 281 -33.91 -2.63 17.35
CA ASN A 281 -34.33 -3.42 16.19
C ASN A 281 -34.74 -2.49 15.05
N THR A 282 -34.40 -2.88 13.83
CA THR A 282 -34.69 -2.15 12.60
C THR A 282 -35.10 -3.11 11.50
N THR A 283 -35.57 -2.60 10.38
CA THR A 283 -35.90 -3.37 9.19
C THR A 283 -34.72 -3.45 8.20
N ARG A 284 -33.58 -2.85 8.55
CA ARG A 284 -32.37 -2.77 7.71
C ARG A 284 -31.21 -3.48 8.39
N ASN A 285 -30.37 -4.15 7.61
CA ASN A 285 -29.09 -4.65 8.11
C ASN A 285 -28.04 -3.54 8.31
N GLU A 286 -26.88 -3.87 8.82
CA GLU A 286 -25.91 -2.86 9.28
C GLU A 286 -25.21 -2.15 8.10
N ILE A 287 -24.85 -2.89 7.04
CA ILE A 287 -24.04 -2.36 5.93
C ILE A 287 -24.89 -2.06 4.69
N THR A 288 -25.53 -3.09 4.10
CA THR A 288 -26.16 -2.99 2.79
C THR A 288 -27.60 -2.48 2.81
N GLY A 289 -28.25 -2.54 3.95
CA GLY A 289 -29.47 -1.79 4.23
C GLY A 289 -30.79 -2.51 3.96
N ASP A 290 -30.88 -3.52 3.08
CA ASP A 290 -32.19 -3.97 2.61
C ASP A 290 -32.57 -5.40 3.00
N SER A 291 -31.61 -6.31 3.13
CA SER A 291 -31.87 -7.70 3.47
C SER A 291 -30.72 -8.34 4.21
N LYS A 292 -31.00 -9.37 5.02
CA LYS A 292 -29.95 -10.20 5.61
C LYS A 292 -29.08 -10.77 4.50
N SER A 293 -27.76 -10.70 4.69
CA SER A 293 -26.78 -11.00 3.64
C SER A 293 -25.63 -11.84 4.18
N ILE A 294 -25.27 -12.89 3.46
CA ILE A 294 -23.99 -13.59 3.57
C ILE A 294 -23.43 -13.63 2.16
N ARG A 295 -22.65 -12.61 1.84
CA ARG A 295 -22.23 -12.31 0.46
C ARG A 295 -20.84 -12.82 0.18
N HIS A 296 -20.71 -13.65 -0.83
CA HIS A 296 -19.47 -14.28 -1.24
C HIS A 296 -18.92 -13.67 -2.52
N TYR A 297 -17.60 -13.47 -2.54
CA TYR A 297 -16.81 -13.08 -3.72
C TYR A 297 -15.71 -14.10 -3.93
N LYS A 298 -15.75 -14.84 -5.04
CA LYS A 298 -14.68 -15.74 -5.48
C LYS A 298 -13.93 -15.05 -6.62
N ARG A 299 -12.68 -14.73 -6.41
CA ARG A 299 -11.85 -13.93 -7.31
C ARG A 299 -10.57 -14.68 -7.72
N PRO A 300 -10.68 -15.79 -8.49
CA PRO A 300 -9.50 -16.47 -8.99
C PRO A 300 -8.68 -15.53 -9.84
N ARG A 301 -7.36 -15.56 -9.64
CA ARG A 301 -6.42 -14.69 -10.35
C ARG A 301 -5.29 -15.48 -10.97
N THR A 302 -4.96 -15.16 -12.22
CA THR A 302 -3.79 -15.67 -12.93
C THR A 302 -2.87 -14.50 -13.23
N VAL A 303 -1.59 -14.63 -12.87
CA VAL A 303 -0.54 -13.68 -13.25
C VAL A 303 0.58 -14.43 -13.93
N ALA A 304 0.97 -13.97 -15.12
CA ALA A 304 2.17 -14.46 -15.81
C ALA A 304 3.04 -13.27 -16.20
N ARG A 305 4.34 -13.38 -15.98
CA ARG A 305 5.33 -12.37 -16.41
C ARG A 305 6.50 -13.05 -17.09
N ALA A 306 6.96 -12.45 -18.19
CA ALA A 306 8.20 -12.80 -18.87
C ALA A 306 9.01 -11.51 -19.06
N ASN A 307 10.26 -11.52 -18.62
CA ASN A 307 11.16 -10.37 -18.75
C ASN A 307 12.46 -10.82 -19.38
N PHE A 308 12.84 -10.17 -20.46
CA PHE A 308 14.10 -10.32 -21.18
C PHE A 308 14.93 -9.07 -21.01
N ASP A 309 16.15 -9.22 -20.59
CA ASP A 309 17.12 -8.14 -20.48
C ASP A 309 18.37 -8.49 -21.31
N TYR A 310 18.66 -7.71 -22.30
CA TYR A 310 19.78 -7.93 -23.22
C TYR A 310 20.76 -6.76 -23.16
N ALA A 311 21.97 -7.02 -22.69
CA ALA A 311 23.05 -6.06 -22.74
C ALA A 311 23.73 -6.13 -24.12
N LEU A 312 23.53 -5.07 -24.90
CA LEU A 312 24.20 -4.89 -26.22
C LEU A 312 25.71 -4.72 -26.03
N ASN A 313 26.09 -4.02 -24.97
CA ASN A 313 27.46 -3.80 -24.49
C ASN A 313 27.38 -3.23 -23.06
N ASP A 314 28.51 -2.85 -22.47
CA ASP A 314 28.60 -2.32 -21.10
C ASP A 314 27.79 -1.02 -20.89
N ASN A 315 27.49 -0.31 -21.96
CA ASN A 315 26.85 1.00 -21.94
C ASN A 315 25.38 1.00 -22.41
N HIS A 316 24.94 -0.06 -23.05
CA HIS A 316 23.63 -0.11 -23.71
C HIS A 316 22.91 -1.43 -23.42
N SER A 317 21.68 -1.35 -22.94
CA SER A 317 20.82 -2.54 -22.78
C SER A 317 19.37 -2.28 -23.20
N ILE A 318 18.73 -3.35 -23.62
CA ILE A 318 17.31 -3.37 -24.00
C ILE A 318 16.58 -4.33 -23.03
N ASN A 319 15.47 -3.89 -22.52
CA ASN A 319 14.60 -4.74 -21.69
C ASN A 319 13.22 -4.83 -22.34
N VAL A 320 12.73 -6.06 -22.49
CA VAL A 320 11.36 -6.37 -22.93
C VAL A 320 10.66 -7.10 -21.83
N ASN A 321 9.51 -6.57 -21.38
CA ASN A 321 8.71 -7.16 -20.34
C ASN A 321 7.27 -7.38 -20.80
N TYR A 322 6.72 -8.52 -20.47
CA TYR A 322 5.31 -8.83 -20.68
C TYR A 322 4.69 -9.26 -19.36
N LEU A 323 3.57 -8.64 -18.99
CA LEU A 323 2.74 -9.01 -17.85
C LEU A 323 1.31 -9.32 -18.32
N PHE A 324 0.82 -10.50 -17.96
CA PHE A 324 -0.57 -10.89 -18.05
C PHE A 324 -1.17 -10.97 -16.64
N ASN A 325 -2.32 -10.35 -16.42
CA ASN A 325 -3.07 -10.40 -15.16
C ASN A 325 -4.56 -10.57 -15.46
N ARG A 326 -5.12 -11.72 -15.07
CA ARG A 326 -6.54 -12.04 -15.24
C ARG A 326 -7.19 -12.23 -13.89
N LEU A 327 -8.28 -11.52 -13.64
CA LEU A 327 -9.14 -11.62 -12.48
C LEU A 327 -10.52 -12.13 -12.90
N GLY A 328 -10.97 -13.23 -12.32
CA GLY A 328 -12.38 -13.63 -12.34
C GLY A 328 -13.11 -12.98 -11.16
N ASN A 329 -14.39 -12.71 -11.29
CA ASN A 329 -15.22 -12.20 -10.20
C ASN A 329 -16.57 -12.92 -10.22
N LYS A 330 -16.69 -13.94 -9.38
CA LYS A 330 -17.96 -14.66 -9.16
C LYS A 330 -18.51 -14.22 -7.81
N ARG A 331 -19.73 -13.68 -7.81
CA ARG A 331 -20.42 -13.26 -6.59
C ARG A 331 -21.76 -13.95 -6.45
N TYR A 332 -22.15 -14.22 -5.21
CA TYR A 332 -23.45 -14.78 -4.83
C TYR A 332 -23.72 -14.49 -3.36
N ASP A 333 -24.97 -14.63 -2.95
CA ASP A 333 -25.39 -14.48 -1.55
C ASP A 333 -26.12 -15.76 -1.13
N ASP A 334 -25.80 -16.27 0.09
CA ASP A 334 -26.40 -17.49 0.59
C ASP A 334 -27.80 -17.28 1.19
N VAL A 335 -28.08 -16.08 1.68
CA VAL A 335 -29.32 -15.71 2.36
C VAL A 335 -30.22 -14.89 1.46
N ASP A 336 -29.68 -13.81 0.89
CA ASP A 336 -30.43 -12.96 -0.05
C ASP A 336 -30.57 -13.64 -1.41
N LYS A 337 -31.74 -14.24 -1.65
CA LYS A 337 -32.02 -14.92 -2.92
C LYS A 337 -32.31 -13.96 -4.08
N THR A 338 -32.52 -12.69 -3.76
CA THR A 338 -32.75 -11.64 -4.77
C THR A 338 -31.42 -11.07 -5.30
N PHE A 339 -30.31 -11.32 -4.56
CA PHE A 339 -29.00 -10.87 -4.97
C PHE A 339 -28.56 -11.51 -6.28
N SER A 340 -28.24 -10.67 -7.22
CA SER A 340 -27.88 -11.06 -8.58
C SER A 340 -26.48 -11.69 -8.64
N LYS A 341 -26.42 -12.95 -9.09
CA LYS A 341 -25.16 -13.68 -9.29
C LYS A 341 -24.45 -13.14 -10.52
N SER A 342 -23.14 -12.95 -10.45
CA SER A 342 -22.32 -12.59 -11.60
C SER A 342 -21.09 -13.48 -11.74
N ASN A 343 -20.52 -13.48 -12.93
CA ASN A 343 -19.28 -14.17 -13.27
C ASN A 343 -18.50 -13.31 -14.27
N ASP A 344 -17.93 -12.20 -13.78
CA ASP A 344 -17.24 -11.23 -14.60
C ASP A 344 -15.77 -11.59 -14.76
N VAL A 345 -15.13 -11.07 -15.80
CA VAL A 345 -13.69 -11.25 -16.06
C VAL A 345 -13.06 -9.91 -16.42
N LEU A 346 -11.99 -9.59 -15.74
CA LEU A 346 -11.09 -8.49 -16.07
C LEU A 346 -9.71 -9.08 -16.39
N ALA A 347 -9.19 -8.78 -17.59
CA ALA A 347 -7.84 -9.19 -17.96
C ALA A 347 -7.04 -8.00 -18.51
N LYS A 348 -5.76 -7.97 -18.16
CA LYS A 348 -4.81 -6.94 -18.58
C LYS A 348 -3.59 -7.61 -19.20
N HIS A 349 -3.13 -7.08 -20.33
CA HIS A 349 -1.82 -7.36 -20.89
C HIS A 349 -1.03 -6.06 -20.88
N ILE A 350 0.18 -6.10 -20.35
CA ILE A 350 1.08 -4.95 -20.32
C ILE A 350 2.39 -5.37 -20.97
N ILE A 351 2.70 -4.75 -22.10
CA ILE A 351 3.94 -4.97 -22.83
C ILE A 351 4.81 -3.74 -22.63
N GLY A 352 6.01 -3.91 -22.12
CA GLY A 352 6.97 -2.82 -21.91
C GLY A 352 8.26 -3.05 -22.66
N LEU A 353 8.73 -2.02 -23.34
CA LEU A 353 10.05 -1.97 -23.96
C LEU A 353 10.82 -0.82 -23.34
N SER A 354 12.04 -1.06 -22.88
CA SER A 354 12.93 0.01 -22.43
C SER A 354 14.33 -0.13 -22.99
N TYR A 355 14.93 1.01 -23.28
CA TYR A 355 16.32 1.15 -23.69
C TYR A 355 17.07 1.97 -22.65
N ASN A 356 18.15 1.37 -22.13
CA ASN A 356 18.97 1.96 -21.08
C ASN A 356 20.34 2.33 -21.67
N GLN A 357 20.81 3.53 -21.34
CA GLN A 357 22.11 4.04 -21.71
C GLN A 357 22.91 4.43 -20.48
N ARG A 358 24.18 4.06 -20.48
CA ARG A 358 25.16 4.46 -19.49
C ARG A 358 26.34 5.16 -20.22
N LEU A 359 26.39 6.47 -20.16
CA LEU A 359 27.35 7.30 -20.91
C LEU A 359 28.30 8.01 -19.97
N LEU A 360 29.39 8.57 -20.52
CA LEU A 360 30.37 9.39 -19.80
C LEU A 360 30.95 8.65 -18.58
N ASP A 361 31.44 7.43 -18.79
CA ASP A 361 31.96 6.55 -17.73
C ASP A 361 30.99 6.34 -16.56
N GLY A 362 29.69 6.27 -16.90
CA GLY A 362 28.62 6.03 -15.92
C GLY A 362 28.11 7.28 -15.20
N LYS A 363 28.65 8.46 -15.50
CA LYS A 363 28.15 9.74 -14.96
C LYS A 363 26.73 10.06 -15.46
N MET A 364 26.39 9.65 -16.68
CA MET A 364 25.08 9.87 -17.28
C MET A 364 24.36 8.54 -17.51
N ASN A 365 23.16 8.42 -16.93
CA ASN A 365 22.31 7.24 -17.09
C ASN A 365 20.95 7.70 -17.61
N ASN A 366 20.55 7.15 -18.76
CA ASN A 366 19.29 7.47 -19.42
C ASN A 366 18.46 6.21 -19.57
N VAL A 367 17.15 6.34 -19.43
CA VAL A 367 16.18 5.27 -19.68
C VAL A 367 15.05 5.84 -20.53
N PHE A 368 14.81 5.22 -21.69
CA PHE A 368 13.67 5.49 -22.57
C PHE A 368 12.77 4.29 -22.56
N PHE A 369 11.46 4.49 -22.51
CA PHE A 369 10.54 3.36 -22.50
C PHE A 369 9.20 3.68 -23.13
N VAL A 370 8.55 2.62 -23.60
CA VAL A 370 7.19 2.61 -24.09
C VAL A 370 6.46 1.40 -23.50
N LYS A 371 5.16 1.58 -23.20
CA LYS A 371 4.28 0.54 -22.64
C LYS A 371 2.99 0.49 -23.44
N ASP A 372 2.52 -0.68 -23.78
CA ASP A 372 1.20 -0.94 -24.34
C ASP A 372 0.33 -1.65 -23.31
N TYR A 373 -0.86 -1.11 -23.08
CA TYR A 373 -1.83 -1.61 -22.12
C TYR A 373 -3.08 -2.09 -22.85
N ILE A 374 -3.33 -3.39 -22.85
CA ILE A 374 -4.53 -3.98 -23.40
C ILE A 374 -5.45 -4.38 -22.25
N ASN A 375 -6.62 -3.79 -22.17
CA ASN A 375 -7.61 -4.05 -21.14
C ASN A 375 -8.81 -4.77 -21.70
N TYR A 376 -9.11 -5.96 -21.17
CA TYR A 376 -10.28 -6.77 -21.52
C TYR A 376 -11.24 -6.82 -20.34
N LEU A 377 -12.50 -6.50 -20.57
CA LEU A 377 -13.60 -6.59 -19.60
C LEU A 377 -14.73 -7.42 -20.19
N MET A 378 -15.22 -8.40 -19.43
CA MET A 378 -16.42 -9.15 -19.71
C MET A 378 -17.36 -9.07 -18.51
N VAL A 379 -18.59 -8.58 -18.71
CA VAL A 379 -19.65 -8.51 -17.71
C VAL A 379 -20.77 -9.47 -18.13
N THR A 380 -21.16 -10.35 -17.21
CA THR A 380 -22.14 -11.40 -17.51
C THR A 380 -23.57 -11.03 -17.16
N GLN A 381 -23.77 -9.96 -16.41
CA GLN A 381 -25.08 -9.50 -15.97
C GLN A 381 -25.30 -8.03 -16.28
N LYS A 382 -26.47 -7.72 -16.90
CA LYS A 382 -26.81 -6.36 -17.35
C LYS A 382 -27.85 -5.66 -16.46
N ASP A 383 -28.72 -6.41 -15.79
CA ASP A 383 -29.97 -5.89 -15.25
C ASP A 383 -29.93 -5.53 -13.75
N GLU A 384 -28.75 -5.20 -13.23
CA GLU A 384 -28.61 -4.80 -11.85
C GLU A 384 -28.70 -3.27 -11.73
N SER A 385 -29.90 -2.78 -11.39
CA SER A 385 -30.17 -1.35 -11.23
C SER A 385 -29.29 -0.65 -10.18
N TRP A 386 -28.69 -1.42 -9.27
CA TRP A 386 -27.76 -0.92 -8.25
C TRP A 386 -26.29 -0.83 -8.74
N ILE A 387 -25.96 -1.43 -9.91
CA ILE A 387 -24.65 -1.26 -10.53
C ILE A 387 -24.70 -0.06 -11.47
N SER A 388 -24.02 1.02 -11.10
CA SER A 388 -23.95 2.21 -11.93
C SER A 388 -23.48 1.89 -13.35
N GLY A 389 -24.32 2.17 -14.34
CA GLY A 389 -24.02 2.01 -15.75
C GLY A 389 -23.98 0.58 -16.28
N ALA A 390 -24.52 -0.41 -15.56
CA ALA A 390 -24.56 -1.80 -16.01
C ALA A 390 -25.25 -1.99 -17.36
N ASP A 391 -26.28 -1.20 -17.61
CA ASP A 391 -27.02 -1.12 -18.89
C ASP A 391 -26.22 -0.45 -20.03
N LYS A 392 -25.17 0.30 -19.70
CA LYS A 392 -24.35 1.09 -20.63
C LYS A 392 -23.01 0.44 -20.97
N VAL A 393 -22.66 -0.67 -20.33
CA VAL A 393 -21.41 -1.39 -20.57
C VAL A 393 -21.63 -2.50 -21.59
N ASP A 394 -20.80 -2.54 -22.62
CA ASP A 394 -20.78 -3.66 -23.55
C ASP A 394 -20.43 -4.94 -22.81
N LYS A 395 -21.13 -6.04 -23.15
CA LYS A 395 -20.93 -7.35 -22.55
C LYS A 395 -19.48 -7.85 -22.63
N ARG A 396 -18.77 -7.43 -23.67
CA ARG A 396 -17.33 -7.63 -23.87
C ARG A 396 -16.71 -6.38 -24.46
N SER A 397 -15.60 -5.93 -23.90
CA SER A 397 -14.85 -4.83 -24.47
C SER A 397 -13.34 -5.10 -24.38
N THR A 398 -12.63 -4.68 -25.42
CA THR A 398 -11.16 -4.66 -25.44
C THR A 398 -10.71 -3.27 -25.85
N LYS A 399 -9.83 -2.65 -25.07
CA LYS A 399 -9.32 -1.30 -25.34
C LYS A 399 -7.81 -1.27 -25.13
N ASN A 400 -7.11 -0.51 -25.96
CA ASN A 400 -5.66 -0.32 -25.90
C ASN A 400 -5.33 1.11 -25.48
N TYR A 401 -4.25 1.22 -24.70
CA TYR A 401 -3.71 2.50 -24.23
C TYR A 401 -2.19 2.46 -24.27
N TRP A 402 -1.56 3.61 -24.43
CA TRP A 402 -0.11 3.73 -24.53
C TRP A 402 0.44 4.58 -23.40
N GLY A 403 1.59 4.17 -22.88
CA GLY A 403 2.40 4.96 -21.97
C GLY A 403 3.83 5.04 -22.49
N TYR A 404 4.51 6.15 -22.22
CA TYR A 404 5.89 6.34 -22.64
C TYR A 404 6.59 7.34 -21.74
N GLY A 405 7.92 7.30 -21.73
CA GLY A 405 8.65 8.25 -20.91
C GLY A 405 10.15 8.14 -21.01
N VAL A 406 10.79 9.07 -20.32
CA VAL A 406 12.23 9.18 -20.20
C VAL A 406 12.65 9.50 -18.78
N ALA A 407 13.73 8.88 -18.32
CA ALA A 407 14.37 9.20 -17.06
C ALA A 407 15.87 9.44 -17.28
N LEU A 408 16.37 10.53 -16.75
CA LEU A 408 17.74 10.99 -16.91
C LEU A 408 18.36 11.18 -15.53
N LYS A 409 19.61 10.75 -15.38
CA LYS A 409 20.45 11.01 -14.22
C LYS A 409 21.81 11.46 -14.68
N TYR A 410 22.31 12.57 -14.12
CA TYR A 410 23.67 13.03 -14.35
C TYR A 410 24.38 13.28 -13.00
N SER A 411 25.52 12.61 -12.81
CA SER A 411 26.37 12.76 -11.63
C SER A 411 27.55 13.70 -11.97
N PHE A 412 27.54 14.91 -11.42
CA PHE A 412 28.63 15.85 -11.59
C PHE A 412 29.86 15.39 -10.79
N THR A 413 29.61 15.06 -9.52
CA THR A 413 30.58 14.51 -8.57
C THR A 413 29.90 13.43 -7.72
N GLU A 414 30.59 12.85 -6.74
CA GLU A 414 29.96 11.97 -5.75
C GLU A 414 29.02 12.75 -4.81
N GLU A 415 29.29 14.05 -4.63
CA GLU A 415 28.52 14.93 -3.75
C GLU A 415 27.28 15.50 -4.43
N LEU A 416 27.24 15.57 -5.76
CA LEU A 416 26.12 16.22 -6.49
C LEU A 416 25.72 15.45 -7.72
N ALA A 417 24.46 15.06 -7.76
CA ALA A 417 23.81 14.48 -8.94
C ALA A 417 22.43 15.11 -9.18
N LEU A 418 22.08 15.26 -10.44
CA LEU A 418 20.76 15.68 -10.93
C LEU A 418 20.00 14.48 -11.48
N LYS A 419 18.69 14.49 -11.32
CA LYS A 419 17.76 13.56 -11.97
C LYS A 419 16.56 14.33 -12.51
N ALA A 420 16.11 13.93 -13.70
CA ALA A 420 14.90 14.46 -14.30
C ALA A 420 14.13 13.31 -14.93
N SER A 421 12.81 13.41 -14.99
CA SER A 421 12.00 12.42 -15.70
C SER A 421 10.69 13.00 -16.18
N TYR A 422 10.21 12.43 -17.29
CA TYR A 422 8.89 12.64 -17.84
C TYR A 422 8.25 11.30 -18.15
N GLU A 423 6.97 11.15 -17.86
CA GLU A 423 6.18 9.97 -18.20
C GLU A 423 4.75 10.36 -18.53
N HIS A 424 4.27 9.96 -19.70
CA HIS A 424 2.85 9.80 -19.96
C HIS A 424 2.45 8.43 -19.46
N SER A 425 1.71 8.37 -18.36
CA SER A 425 1.30 7.11 -17.73
C SER A 425 -0.20 6.90 -17.83
N VAL A 426 -0.62 5.65 -17.94
CA VAL A 426 -2.02 5.23 -17.95
C VAL A 426 -2.25 4.21 -16.85
N ARG A 427 -3.34 4.36 -16.11
CA ARG A 427 -3.79 3.42 -15.10
C ARG A 427 -5.14 2.81 -15.48
N LEU A 428 -5.16 1.51 -15.56
CA LEU A 428 -6.39 0.76 -15.78
C LEU A 428 -7.12 0.56 -14.44
N PRO A 429 -8.46 0.74 -14.38
CA PRO A 429 -9.23 0.49 -13.18
C PRO A 429 -9.01 -0.93 -12.63
N LEU A 430 -9.03 -1.07 -11.32
CA LEU A 430 -8.93 -2.36 -10.64
C LEU A 430 -10.27 -3.06 -10.50
N GLY A 431 -10.23 -4.36 -10.24
CA GLY A 431 -11.43 -5.15 -10.04
C GLY A 431 -12.33 -4.66 -8.90
N ASN A 432 -11.75 -4.18 -7.80
CA ASN A 432 -12.50 -3.61 -6.69
C ASN A 432 -13.14 -2.24 -7.00
N GLU A 433 -12.57 -1.47 -7.90
CA GLU A 433 -13.13 -0.19 -8.37
C GLU A 433 -14.32 -0.41 -9.30
N LEU A 434 -14.17 -1.31 -10.28
CA LEU A 434 -15.21 -1.65 -11.24
C LEU A 434 -16.33 -2.50 -10.62
N LEU A 435 -15.97 -3.46 -9.78
CA LEU A 435 -16.85 -4.54 -9.32
C LEU A 435 -17.18 -4.47 -7.82
N GLY A 436 -16.68 -3.43 -7.12
CA GLY A 436 -16.85 -3.25 -5.68
C GLY A 436 -16.03 -4.22 -4.83
N ASN A 437 -16.03 -4.02 -3.51
CA ASN A 437 -15.31 -4.86 -2.56
C ASN A 437 -16.21 -5.85 -1.79
N GLY A 438 -17.53 -5.77 -2.01
CA GLY A 438 -18.50 -6.63 -1.35
C GLY A 438 -18.97 -6.15 0.03
N THR A 439 -18.43 -5.05 0.52
CA THR A 439 -18.82 -4.44 1.79
C THR A 439 -19.24 -2.98 1.56
N THR A 440 -18.34 -2.06 1.79
CA THR A 440 -18.60 -0.61 1.79
C THR A 440 -18.32 0.07 0.46
N VAL A 441 -17.69 -0.60 -0.51
CA VAL A 441 -17.38 -0.04 -1.83
C VAL A 441 -18.33 -0.61 -2.88
N LEU A 442 -19.18 0.26 -3.44
CA LEU A 442 -20.11 -0.07 -4.51
C LEU A 442 -19.37 -0.19 -5.87
N PRO A 443 -19.85 -1.07 -6.78
CA PRO A 443 -19.30 -1.18 -8.13
C PRO A 443 -19.58 0.08 -8.98
N ASN A 444 -18.64 0.39 -9.89
CA ASN A 444 -18.85 1.37 -10.95
C ASN A 444 -18.23 0.90 -12.26
N LEU A 445 -19.06 0.36 -13.15
CA LEU A 445 -18.63 -0.16 -14.46
C LEU A 445 -18.33 0.94 -15.49
N LEU A 446 -18.69 2.20 -15.20
CA LEU A 446 -18.46 3.35 -16.09
C LEU A 446 -17.08 3.97 -15.93
N LEU A 447 -16.27 3.50 -14.98
CA LEU A 447 -14.94 4.03 -14.76
C LEU A 447 -14.07 3.96 -16.02
N LYS A 448 -13.51 5.11 -16.37
CA LYS A 448 -12.51 5.26 -17.44
C LYS A 448 -11.12 5.06 -16.86
N PRO A 449 -10.15 4.58 -17.65
CA PRO A 449 -8.75 4.63 -17.28
C PRO A 449 -8.30 6.07 -17.02
N GLU A 450 -7.46 6.24 -15.99
CA GLU A 450 -6.79 7.50 -15.73
C GLU A 450 -5.57 7.64 -16.63
N SER A 451 -5.23 8.86 -17.00
CA SER A 451 -3.94 9.20 -17.60
C SER A 451 -3.30 10.36 -16.86
N SER A 452 -1.97 10.47 -16.92
CA SER A 452 -1.25 11.57 -16.27
C SER A 452 0.05 11.91 -16.99
N GLU A 453 0.29 13.21 -17.14
CA GLU A 453 1.58 13.75 -17.53
C GLU A 453 2.40 14.03 -16.26
N ASN A 454 3.49 13.29 -16.09
CA ASN A 454 4.28 13.27 -14.86
C ASN A 454 5.67 13.87 -15.13
N PHE A 455 5.97 15.01 -14.51
CA PHE A 455 7.28 15.63 -14.53
C PHE A 455 7.94 15.59 -13.18
N ASN A 456 9.21 15.22 -13.12
CA ASN A 456 10.00 15.24 -11.89
C ASN A 456 11.40 15.82 -12.19
N ILE A 457 11.91 16.60 -11.25
CA ILE A 457 13.29 17.07 -11.21
C ILE A 457 13.80 16.99 -9.78
N GLY A 458 15.05 16.61 -9.60
CA GLY A 458 15.61 16.52 -8.26
C GLY A 458 17.12 16.55 -8.24
N VAL A 459 17.64 16.90 -7.07
CA VAL A 459 19.07 16.88 -6.74
C VAL A 459 19.30 15.93 -5.58
N PHE A 460 20.41 15.24 -5.58
CA PHE A 460 20.81 14.39 -4.47
C PHE A 460 22.33 14.22 -4.42
N GLY A 461 22.84 13.87 -3.27
CA GLY A 461 24.25 13.64 -3.09
C GLY A 461 24.62 13.18 -1.69
N THR A 462 25.91 12.94 -1.52
CA THR A 462 26.52 12.50 -0.26
C THR A 462 27.72 13.37 0.06
N LEU A 463 27.69 14.02 1.22
CA LEU A 463 28.82 14.84 1.73
C LEU A 463 29.53 14.07 2.84
N LYS A 464 30.85 13.96 2.73
CA LYS A 464 31.73 13.30 3.72
C LYS A 464 32.79 14.29 4.20
N PRO A 465 32.42 15.25 5.07
CA PRO A 465 33.42 16.23 5.60
C PRO A 465 34.58 15.56 6.34
N SER A 466 34.35 14.39 6.91
CA SER A 466 35.36 13.50 7.48
C SER A 466 34.89 12.07 7.55
N ASN A 467 35.76 11.14 7.89
CA ASN A 467 35.42 9.71 8.06
C ASN A 467 34.34 9.43 9.14
N LYS A 468 34.08 10.41 10.02
CA LYS A 468 33.06 10.28 11.08
C LYS A 468 31.73 10.89 10.72
N HIS A 469 31.68 11.78 9.74
CA HIS A 469 30.49 12.55 9.39
C HIS A 469 30.03 12.22 7.98
N LEU A 470 28.82 11.71 7.84
CA LEU A 470 28.19 11.39 6.58
C LEU A 470 26.82 12.08 6.50
N PHE A 471 26.64 12.91 5.48
CA PHE A 471 25.36 13.53 5.16
C PHE A 471 24.88 13.00 3.82
N ASN A 472 23.63 12.49 3.75
CA ASN A 472 22.97 12.26 2.49
C ASN A 472 21.81 13.25 2.38
N TYR A 473 21.61 13.81 1.21
CA TYR A 473 20.53 14.75 0.95
C TYR A 473 19.87 14.47 -0.37
N GLU A 474 18.58 14.74 -0.42
CA GLU A 474 17.76 14.65 -1.63
C GLU A 474 16.69 15.73 -1.59
N ALA A 475 16.48 16.43 -2.70
CA ALA A 475 15.37 17.34 -2.89
C ALA A 475 14.75 17.12 -4.27
N ASN A 476 13.42 17.06 -4.33
CA ASN A 476 12.67 16.81 -5.56
C ASN A 476 11.53 17.82 -5.70
N ALA A 477 11.25 18.23 -6.93
CA ALA A 477 10.01 18.89 -7.31
C ALA A 477 9.29 18.05 -8.36
N PHE A 478 7.96 18.08 -8.33
CA PHE A 478 7.14 17.28 -9.23
C PHE A 478 5.86 18.00 -9.63
N VAL A 479 5.39 17.67 -10.84
CA VAL A 479 4.09 18.06 -11.37
C VAL A 479 3.41 16.83 -11.94
N ARG A 480 2.12 16.68 -11.65
CA ARG A 480 1.22 15.67 -12.20
C ARG A 480 0.01 16.37 -12.79
N ASP A 481 -0.29 16.13 -14.04
CA ASP A 481 -1.51 16.61 -14.69
C ASP A 481 -2.32 15.39 -15.11
N ALA A 482 -3.33 15.07 -14.27
CA ALA A 482 -4.11 13.85 -14.39
C ALA A 482 -5.47 14.10 -14.98
N SER A 483 -5.85 13.30 -15.98
CA SER A 483 -7.16 13.28 -16.60
C SER A 483 -7.93 12.03 -16.21
N ASP A 484 -9.27 12.14 -16.13
CA ASP A 484 -10.17 11.07 -15.68
C ASP A 484 -9.74 10.44 -14.34
N TYR A 485 -9.22 11.28 -13.43
CA TYR A 485 -8.69 10.85 -12.15
C TYR A 485 -9.74 10.12 -11.31
N VAL A 486 -9.44 8.91 -10.84
CA VAL A 486 -10.36 8.08 -10.06
C VAL A 486 -10.19 8.36 -8.57
N ARG A 487 -11.26 8.76 -7.91
CA ARG A 487 -11.31 8.98 -6.47
C ARG A 487 -12.42 8.17 -5.82
N LEU A 488 -12.24 7.85 -4.55
CA LEU A 488 -13.27 7.28 -3.71
C LEU A 488 -14.16 8.40 -3.16
N VAL A 489 -15.46 8.32 -3.42
CA VAL A 489 -16.48 9.22 -2.87
C VAL A 489 -17.28 8.46 -1.82
N ILE A 490 -17.51 9.09 -0.67
CA ILE A 490 -18.24 8.48 0.44
C ILE A 490 -19.56 9.19 0.62
N SER A 491 -20.62 8.41 0.76
CA SER A 491 -21.94 8.87 1.20
C SER A 491 -21.94 8.99 2.72
N GLU A 492 -22.02 10.21 3.23
CA GLU A 492 -22.16 10.46 4.68
C GLU A 492 -23.45 9.88 5.26
N ARG A 493 -24.46 9.71 4.42
CA ARG A 493 -25.75 9.17 4.82
C ARG A 493 -25.71 7.67 5.12
N ASP A 494 -25.05 6.91 4.25
CA ASP A 494 -25.12 5.46 4.25
C ASP A 494 -23.78 4.82 4.67
N GLY A 495 -22.68 5.61 4.75
CA GLY A 495 -21.34 5.10 5.02
C GLY A 495 -20.77 4.22 3.91
N LEU A 496 -21.45 4.18 2.75
CA LEU A 496 -21.00 3.48 1.57
C LEU A 496 -20.13 4.40 0.71
N SER A 497 -19.30 3.81 -0.10
CA SER A 497 -18.41 4.54 -0.99
C SER A 497 -18.48 4.01 -2.41
N GLN A 498 -18.10 4.83 -3.38
CA GLN A 498 -18.00 4.44 -4.79
C GLN A 498 -16.83 5.16 -5.44
N TYR A 499 -16.16 4.50 -6.36
CA TYR A 499 -15.13 5.16 -7.18
C TYR A 499 -15.77 5.92 -8.33
N GLU A 500 -15.30 7.14 -8.56
CA GLU A 500 -15.77 8.03 -9.62
C GLU A 500 -14.59 8.68 -10.33
N ASN A 501 -14.74 9.00 -11.63
CA ASN A 501 -13.78 9.82 -12.34
C ASN A 501 -14.00 11.31 -12.05
N VAL A 502 -12.91 12.03 -11.79
CA VAL A 502 -12.83 13.49 -11.80
C VAL A 502 -12.08 13.89 -13.06
N SER A 503 -12.67 14.73 -13.92
CA SER A 503 -12.16 14.93 -15.28
C SER A 503 -10.72 15.44 -15.35
N SER A 504 -10.29 16.34 -14.43
CA SER A 504 -8.92 16.87 -14.41
C SER A 504 -8.46 17.23 -13.00
N VAL A 505 -7.27 16.76 -12.66
CA VAL A 505 -6.62 17.04 -11.36
C VAL A 505 -5.16 17.40 -11.59
N LYS A 506 -4.71 18.52 -11.06
CA LYS A 506 -3.30 18.92 -11.07
C LYS A 506 -2.69 18.79 -9.69
N VAL A 507 -1.57 18.11 -9.60
CA VAL A 507 -0.79 17.97 -8.36
C VAL A 507 0.60 18.55 -8.57
N MET A 508 1.00 19.47 -7.71
CA MET A 508 2.36 20.02 -7.69
C MET A 508 2.93 19.88 -6.29
N GLY A 509 4.23 19.67 -6.19
CA GLY A 509 4.83 19.58 -4.89
C GLY A 509 6.35 19.60 -4.90
N VAL A 510 6.87 19.73 -3.68
CA VAL A 510 8.30 19.64 -3.38
C VAL A 510 8.49 18.74 -2.17
N GLU A 511 9.58 18.01 -2.17
CA GLU A 511 9.97 17.15 -1.07
C GLU A 511 11.48 17.21 -0.84
N GLY A 512 11.90 17.03 0.41
CA GLY A 512 13.30 16.99 0.76
C GLY A 512 13.57 16.04 1.90
N GLU A 513 14.78 15.48 1.89
CA GLU A 513 15.30 14.60 2.94
C GLU A 513 16.75 14.93 3.20
N VAL A 514 17.12 14.93 4.47
CA VAL A 514 18.52 14.98 4.92
C VAL A 514 18.70 13.90 5.96
N SER A 515 19.71 13.06 5.77
CA SER A 515 20.17 12.12 6.79
C SER A 515 21.60 12.44 7.20
N TYR A 516 21.84 12.47 8.50
CA TYR A 516 23.14 12.66 9.10
C TYR A 516 23.52 11.42 9.90
N ASN A 517 24.71 10.90 9.65
CA ASN A 517 25.28 9.80 10.42
C ASN A 517 26.62 10.26 11.02
N TYR A 518 26.74 10.14 12.34
CA TYR A 518 27.99 10.33 13.07
C TYR A 518 28.56 8.97 13.44
N SER A 519 29.55 8.53 12.69
CA SER A 519 30.12 7.18 12.84
C SER A 519 28.99 6.13 12.91
N ASP A 520 29.12 5.14 13.80
CA ASP A 520 28.06 4.16 14.10
C ASP A 520 27.34 4.47 15.42
N VAL A 521 27.30 5.74 15.83
CA VAL A 521 26.79 6.16 17.15
C VAL A 521 25.47 6.89 17.04
N LEU A 522 25.34 7.79 16.06
CA LEU A 522 24.14 8.62 15.91
C LEU A 522 23.69 8.67 14.46
N ARG A 523 22.41 8.45 14.24
CA ARG A 523 21.74 8.71 12.98
C ARG A 523 20.56 9.65 13.20
N ILE A 524 20.50 10.72 12.42
CA ILE A 524 19.36 11.64 12.38
C ILE A 524 18.86 11.67 10.94
N LEU A 525 17.54 11.52 10.76
CA LEU A 525 16.88 11.68 9.48
C LEU A 525 15.77 12.71 9.65
N PHE A 526 15.71 13.66 8.74
CA PHE A 526 14.62 14.61 8.61
C PHE A 526 14.11 14.59 7.18
N ASN A 527 12.79 14.53 7.03
CA ASN A 527 12.16 14.76 5.75
C ASN A 527 10.90 15.61 5.86
N CYS A 528 10.61 16.32 4.78
CA CYS A 528 9.43 17.16 4.66
C CYS A 528 8.86 17.07 3.26
N SER A 529 7.53 17.09 3.15
CA SER A 529 6.82 17.01 1.88
C SER A 529 5.67 18.01 1.87
N TYR A 530 5.66 18.83 0.83
CA TYR A 530 4.56 19.72 0.49
C TYR A 530 3.96 19.29 -0.85
N GLN A 531 2.64 19.21 -0.91
CA GLN A 531 1.91 18.84 -2.11
C GLN A 531 0.58 19.59 -2.20
N ASP A 532 0.28 20.13 -3.39
CA ASP A 532 -0.95 20.85 -3.67
C ASP A 532 -1.69 20.14 -4.80
N ALA A 533 -2.79 19.48 -4.46
CA ALA A 533 -3.63 18.73 -5.39
C ALA A 533 -4.94 19.46 -5.59
N ARG A 534 -5.26 19.90 -6.83
CA ARG A 534 -6.40 20.73 -7.15
C ARG A 534 -7.29 20.15 -8.23
N ASP A 535 -8.59 20.39 -8.12
CA ASP A 535 -9.56 20.18 -9.19
C ASP A 535 -9.38 21.24 -10.28
N MET A 536 -9.13 20.81 -11.50
CA MET A 536 -8.94 21.71 -12.65
C MET A 536 -10.14 21.77 -13.59
N ASN A 537 -11.28 21.20 -13.20
CA ASN A 537 -12.51 21.24 -13.97
C ASN A 537 -13.19 22.61 -13.88
N LYS A 538 -13.13 23.38 -14.95
CA LYS A 538 -13.82 24.67 -15.04
C LYS A 538 -15.32 24.53 -15.16
N TYR A 539 -15.78 23.46 -15.81
CA TYR A 539 -17.19 23.22 -16.10
C TYR A 539 -17.58 21.82 -15.65
N LYS A 540 -18.82 21.64 -15.22
CA LYS A 540 -19.44 20.34 -14.98
C LYS A 540 -19.85 19.69 -16.30
N GLU A 541 -20.27 18.43 -16.28
CA GLU A 541 -20.78 17.72 -17.47
C GLU A 541 -21.98 18.39 -18.12
N ASP A 542 -22.81 19.12 -17.35
CA ASP A 542 -23.95 19.90 -17.83
C ASP A 542 -23.56 21.27 -18.41
N GLY A 543 -22.25 21.57 -18.52
CA GLY A 543 -21.72 22.83 -19.06
C GLY A 543 -21.74 24.02 -18.09
N LYS A 544 -22.25 23.86 -16.86
CA LYS A 544 -22.24 24.92 -15.85
C LYS A 544 -20.87 25.07 -15.20
N PRO A 545 -20.51 26.28 -14.73
CA PRO A 545 -19.27 26.48 -13.98
C PRO A 545 -19.18 25.54 -12.77
N SER A 546 -18.02 24.91 -12.59
CA SER A 546 -17.74 24.07 -11.42
C SER A 546 -17.38 24.94 -10.23
N ILE A 547 -18.09 24.79 -9.12
CA ILE A 547 -17.78 25.50 -7.87
C ILE A 547 -16.52 24.95 -7.18
N THR A 548 -16.08 23.76 -7.57
CA THR A 548 -14.85 23.12 -7.04
C THR A 548 -13.60 23.47 -7.85
N TYR A 549 -13.75 24.22 -8.96
CA TYR A 549 -12.61 24.63 -9.78
C TYR A 549 -11.53 25.33 -8.94
N ASN A 550 -10.30 24.88 -9.09
CA ASN A 550 -9.10 25.33 -8.38
C ASN A 550 -9.13 25.12 -6.85
N ASN A 551 -10.10 24.36 -6.33
CA ASN A 551 -10.10 23.97 -4.92
C ASN A 551 -9.18 22.78 -4.68
N LYS A 552 -8.58 22.71 -3.48
CA LYS A 552 -7.82 21.55 -3.05
C LYS A 552 -8.72 20.31 -2.99
N LEU A 553 -8.18 19.18 -3.42
CA LEU A 553 -8.85 17.88 -3.26
C LEU A 553 -9.06 17.59 -1.75
N PRO A 554 -10.28 17.24 -1.34
CA PRO A 554 -10.57 16.97 0.06
C PRO A 554 -9.91 15.70 0.56
N ASN A 555 -9.82 15.59 1.90
CA ASN A 555 -9.31 14.43 2.61
C ASN A 555 -7.89 14.01 2.19
N ARG A 556 -6.99 15.01 2.05
CA ARG A 556 -5.58 14.80 1.67
C ARG A 556 -4.65 15.66 2.50
N PRO A 557 -3.68 15.06 3.21
CA PRO A 557 -2.57 15.80 3.82
C PRO A 557 -1.77 16.50 2.74
N TRP A 558 -1.53 17.79 2.90
CA TRP A 558 -0.78 18.59 1.92
C TRP A 558 0.59 19.06 2.43
N LEU A 559 0.83 18.97 3.75
CA LEU A 559 2.12 19.23 4.36
C LEU A 559 2.34 18.24 5.51
N PHE A 560 3.43 17.51 5.45
CA PHE A 560 3.83 16.57 6.50
C PHE A 560 5.34 16.40 6.55
N SER A 561 5.86 16.04 7.72
CA SER A 561 7.29 15.82 7.94
C SER A 561 7.54 14.73 8.97
N ASN A 562 8.71 14.12 8.90
CA ASN A 562 9.18 13.13 9.85
C ASN A 562 10.58 13.47 10.34
N VAL A 563 10.84 13.16 11.61
CA VAL A 563 12.16 13.18 12.23
C VAL A 563 12.43 11.82 12.86
N GLU A 564 13.56 11.22 12.56
CA GLU A 564 14.05 10.02 13.25
C GLU A 564 15.39 10.32 13.89
N VAL A 565 15.58 9.87 15.12
CA VAL A 565 16.83 9.92 15.83
C VAL A 565 17.13 8.55 16.40
N ASP A 566 18.22 7.94 15.97
CA ASP A 566 18.74 6.68 16.48
C ASP A 566 20.08 6.92 17.15
N TYR A 567 20.20 6.53 18.41
CA TYR A 567 21.46 6.57 19.15
C TYR A 567 21.89 5.16 19.56
N TYR A 568 23.15 4.82 19.34
CA TYR A 568 23.69 3.48 19.54
C TYR A 568 24.78 3.49 20.60
N PHE A 569 24.60 2.67 21.64
CA PHE A 569 25.62 2.32 22.60
C PHE A 569 26.16 0.93 22.28
N LYS A 570 27.46 0.76 22.24
CA LYS A 570 28.12 -0.53 22.01
C LYS A 570 28.77 -1.03 23.28
N ASN A 571 28.80 -2.36 23.48
CA ASN A 571 29.44 -3.02 24.64
C ASN A 571 28.90 -2.50 25.99
N VAL A 572 27.56 -2.49 26.13
CA VAL A 572 26.89 -1.93 27.32
C VAL A 572 26.92 -2.92 28.49
N LEU A 573 26.50 -4.15 28.27
CA LEU A 573 26.47 -5.22 29.27
C LEU A 573 27.45 -6.34 28.93
N LYS A 574 27.70 -6.60 27.67
CA LYS A 574 28.57 -7.64 27.14
C LYS A 574 29.37 -7.15 25.94
N LYS A 575 30.48 -7.83 25.63
CA LYS A 575 31.19 -7.58 24.39
C LYS A 575 30.30 -7.86 23.17
N GLU A 576 30.36 -7.01 22.16
CA GLU A 576 29.61 -7.10 20.90
C GLU A 576 28.08 -6.97 21.05
N ASP A 577 27.57 -6.44 22.17
CA ASP A 577 26.19 -6.05 22.30
C ASP A 577 25.96 -4.60 21.82
N LYS A 578 24.68 -4.29 21.56
CA LYS A 578 24.23 -2.94 21.18
C LYS A 578 22.94 -2.61 21.93
N LEU A 579 22.88 -1.41 22.48
CA LEU A 579 21.64 -0.78 22.93
C LEU A 579 21.32 0.37 21.97
N LYS A 580 20.15 0.32 21.36
CA LYS A 580 19.64 1.33 20.44
C LYS A 580 18.49 2.09 21.10
N LEU A 581 18.60 3.40 21.17
CA LEU A 581 17.50 4.30 21.51
C LEU A 581 16.98 4.95 20.24
N SER A 582 15.71 4.78 19.95
CA SER A 582 15.07 5.33 18.77
C SER A 582 13.94 6.27 19.16
N TYR A 583 13.92 7.44 18.57
CA TYR A 583 12.83 8.40 18.69
C TYR A 583 12.33 8.76 17.30
N TYR A 584 11.01 8.73 17.14
CA TYR A 584 10.33 9.09 15.90
C TYR A 584 9.28 10.15 16.17
N TYR A 585 9.32 11.22 15.38
CA TYR A 585 8.32 12.28 15.38
C TYR A 585 7.71 12.43 14.00
N GLN A 586 6.39 12.55 13.92
CA GLN A 586 5.65 12.87 12.70
C GLN A 586 4.77 14.08 12.92
N TYR A 587 4.86 15.02 11.99
CA TYR A 587 3.98 16.19 11.86
C TYR A 587 3.08 16.01 10.65
N VAL A 588 1.77 16.28 10.81
CA VAL A 588 0.79 16.36 9.71
C VAL A 588 0.00 17.64 9.89
N HIS A 589 0.03 18.51 8.91
CA HIS A 589 -0.73 19.75 8.94
C HIS A 589 -2.22 19.46 8.69
N TRP A 590 -3.11 20.30 9.24
CA TRP A 590 -4.54 20.15 9.10
C TRP A 590 -4.99 20.17 7.63
N PHE A 591 -6.09 19.51 7.31
CA PHE A 591 -6.69 19.49 5.98
C PHE A 591 -8.21 19.28 6.06
N TYR A 592 -8.95 19.76 5.03
CA TYR A 592 -10.38 19.58 4.97
C TYR A 592 -10.80 18.16 4.56
N LEU A 593 -11.92 17.70 5.13
CA LEU A 593 -12.57 16.44 4.73
C LEU A 593 -13.49 16.61 3.53
N THR A 594 -14.00 17.81 3.32
CA THR A 594 -14.91 18.18 2.22
C THR A 594 -14.29 19.28 1.36
N TRP A 595 -14.91 19.58 0.24
CA TRP A 595 -14.46 20.65 -0.64
C TRP A 595 -14.46 22.02 0.04
N GLU A 596 -13.45 22.83 -0.23
CA GLU A 596 -13.34 24.21 0.31
C GLU A 596 -14.53 25.08 -0.09
N ALA A 597 -15.13 24.85 -1.27
CA ALA A 597 -16.28 25.61 -1.78
C ALA A 597 -17.62 25.19 -1.16
N TYR A 598 -17.71 24.04 -0.47
CA TYR A 598 -18.97 23.58 0.10
C TYR A 598 -19.12 23.97 1.57
N GLY A 599 -20.30 24.50 1.94
CA GLY A 599 -20.65 24.87 3.30
C GLY A 599 -19.96 26.17 3.80
N SER A 600 -20.23 26.53 5.05
CA SER A 600 -19.59 27.68 5.68
C SER A 600 -18.18 27.30 6.19
N LEU A 601 -17.25 28.26 6.24
CA LEU A 601 -15.90 28.06 6.75
C LEU A 601 -15.87 27.62 8.22
N GLU A 602 -16.86 28.05 9.01
CA GLU A 602 -16.96 27.75 10.44
C GLU A 602 -17.45 26.32 10.72
N GLY A 603 -18.30 25.77 9.85
CA GLY A 603 -18.89 24.43 10.00
C GLY A 603 -18.16 23.30 9.27
N LYS A 604 -17.03 23.58 8.60
CA LYS A 604 -16.32 22.58 7.81
C LYS A 604 -15.59 21.54 8.66
N SER A 605 -15.87 20.29 8.41
CA SER A 605 -15.09 19.19 8.98
C SER A 605 -13.66 19.20 8.46
N LYS A 606 -12.69 19.19 9.37
CA LYS A 606 -11.26 19.12 9.08
C LYS A 606 -10.56 18.15 10.00
N ILE A 607 -9.56 17.48 9.47
CA ILE A 607 -8.56 16.78 10.29
C ILE A 607 -7.67 17.85 10.93
N PRO A 608 -7.51 17.87 12.27
CA PRO A 608 -6.65 18.85 12.94
C PRO A 608 -5.17 18.57 12.66
N THR A 609 -4.32 19.56 12.96
CA THR A 609 -2.86 19.37 12.96
C THR A 609 -2.48 18.30 13.98
N GLN A 610 -1.62 17.38 13.59
CA GLN A 610 -1.28 16.21 14.39
C GLN A 610 0.22 16.13 14.64
N HIS A 611 0.55 15.66 15.83
CA HIS A 611 1.90 15.42 16.33
C HIS A 611 1.97 14.02 16.92
N LEU A 612 2.64 13.10 16.23
CA LEU A 612 2.87 11.74 16.71
C LEU A 612 4.30 11.62 17.21
N HIS A 613 4.46 11.07 18.40
CA HIS A 613 5.75 10.79 19.03
C HIS A 613 5.82 9.31 19.42
N ASN A 614 6.85 8.61 18.97
CA ASN A 614 7.12 7.23 19.32
C ASN A 614 8.55 7.11 19.89
N ALA A 615 8.74 6.23 20.85
CA ALA A 615 10.03 5.92 21.41
C ALA A 615 10.22 4.41 21.53
N VAL A 616 11.42 3.91 21.21
CA VAL A 616 11.77 2.49 21.24
C VAL A 616 13.16 2.32 21.84
N ILE A 617 13.30 1.34 22.71
CA ILE A 617 14.58 0.86 23.23
C ILE A 617 14.74 -0.58 22.71
N SER A 618 15.85 -0.84 22.05
CA SER A 618 16.16 -2.18 21.53
C SER A 618 17.55 -2.61 22.01
N TYR A 619 17.63 -3.79 22.60
CA TYR A 619 18.87 -4.40 23.03
C TYR A 619 19.17 -5.64 22.20
N SER A 620 20.35 -5.68 21.59
CA SER A 620 20.80 -6.77 20.73
C SER A 620 22.10 -7.35 21.29
N TRP A 621 22.24 -8.68 21.29
CA TRP A 621 23.45 -9.36 21.75
C TRP A 621 23.81 -10.57 20.86
N ASP A 622 24.97 -11.12 21.08
CA ASP A 622 25.54 -12.21 20.28
C ASP A 622 25.57 -11.86 18.77
N ARG A 623 26.18 -10.71 18.42
CA ARG A 623 26.25 -10.19 17.04
C ARG A 623 24.86 -9.97 16.40
N GLU A 624 23.94 -9.43 17.18
CA GLU A 624 22.54 -9.17 16.76
C GLU A 624 21.70 -10.45 16.50
N ARG A 625 22.17 -11.64 16.96
CA ARG A 625 21.42 -12.89 16.86
C ARG A 625 20.15 -12.84 17.72
N TYR A 626 20.22 -12.22 18.88
CA TYR A 626 19.08 -12.05 19.79
C TYR A 626 18.76 -10.58 19.96
N ASN A 627 17.46 -10.28 19.96
CA ASN A 627 16.98 -8.91 20.07
C ASN A 627 15.80 -8.85 21.05
N LEU A 628 15.78 -7.85 21.90
CA LEU A 628 14.68 -7.52 22.79
C LEU A 628 14.35 -6.03 22.60
N SER A 629 13.09 -5.72 22.33
CA SER A 629 12.65 -4.35 22.13
C SER A 629 11.44 -4.04 23.00
N VAL A 630 11.42 -2.85 23.57
CA VAL A 630 10.29 -2.27 24.28
C VAL A 630 10.02 -0.90 23.71
N GLY A 631 8.77 -0.58 23.43
CA GLY A 631 8.44 0.70 22.84
C GLY A 631 7.08 1.23 23.23
N CYS A 632 6.91 2.52 22.95
CA CYS A 632 5.67 3.24 23.14
C CYS A 632 5.34 4.01 21.85
N ASN A 633 4.18 3.71 21.27
CA ASN A 633 3.62 4.50 20.18
C ASN A 633 2.65 5.54 20.76
N ASN A 634 2.58 6.68 20.10
CA ASN A 634 1.76 7.81 20.54
C ASN A 634 2.02 8.19 22.01
N LEU A 635 3.28 8.48 22.33
CA LEU A 635 3.81 8.68 23.69
C LEU A 635 2.97 9.66 24.52
N PHE A 636 2.41 10.70 23.91
CA PHE A 636 1.62 11.74 24.57
C PHE A 636 0.11 11.53 24.50
N ASP A 637 -0.34 10.36 24.07
CA ASP A 637 -1.76 9.99 23.94
C ASP A 637 -2.61 11.02 23.18
N ARG A 638 -2.06 11.52 22.08
CA ARG A 638 -2.76 12.48 21.23
C ARG A 638 -3.86 11.81 20.42
N GLU A 639 -4.94 12.54 20.16
CA GLU A 639 -5.95 12.11 19.20
C GLU A 639 -5.39 12.22 17.80
N LEU A 640 -5.37 11.10 17.09
CA LEU A 640 -4.82 10.97 15.75
C LEU A 640 -5.89 10.50 14.79
N TYR A 641 -5.93 11.13 13.63
CA TYR A 641 -6.86 10.83 12.55
C TYR A 641 -6.10 10.80 11.23
N ASP A 642 -6.37 9.83 10.40
CA ASP A 642 -5.78 9.79 9.07
C ASP A 642 -6.82 9.95 7.96
N ASN A 643 -8.06 9.52 8.20
CA ASN A 643 -9.09 9.42 7.18
C ASN A 643 -10.47 9.58 7.82
N PHE A 644 -11.34 10.41 7.24
CA PHE A 644 -12.76 10.54 7.58
C PHE A 644 -13.10 10.67 9.07
N MET A 645 -12.24 11.32 9.86
CA MET A 645 -12.37 11.44 11.32
C MET A 645 -12.42 10.08 12.07
N LEU A 646 -11.92 9.01 11.46
CA LEU A 646 -11.72 7.75 12.15
C LEU A 646 -10.49 7.85 13.05
N GLN A 647 -10.69 7.70 14.37
CA GLN A 647 -9.60 7.79 15.34
C GLN A 647 -8.72 6.55 15.29
N LYS A 648 -7.42 6.79 15.25
CA LYS A 648 -6.37 5.78 15.44
C LYS A 648 -6.23 5.41 16.92
N PRO A 649 -5.58 4.26 17.22
CA PRO A 649 -5.26 3.91 18.60
C PRO A 649 -4.54 5.04 19.33
N GLY A 650 -4.90 5.26 20.60
CA GLY A 650 -4.19 6.12 21.52
C GLY A 650 -2.81 5.56 21.88
N ARG A 651 -2.26 5.92 23.05
CA ARG A 651 -0.98 5.39 23.52
C ARG A 651 -1.00 3.87 23.57
N SER A 652 0.04 3.24 23.01
CA SER A 652 0.19 1.79 23.02
C SER A 652 1.64 1.40 23.30
N PHE A 653 1.81 0.31 24.05
CA PHE A 653 3.11 -0.27 24.40
C PHE A 653 3.30 -1.61 23.70
N PHE A 654 4.51 -1.99 23.47
CA PHE A 654 4.90 -3.29 22.94
C PHE A 654 6.22 -3.76 23.53
#